data_d9be3e2d64885c032e470634ad5ac972
#
_entry.id   d9be3e2d64885c032e470634ad5ac972
#
_cell.length_a   1.000
_cell.length_b   1.000
_cell.length_c   1.000
_cell.angle_alpha   90.00
_cell.angle_beta   90.00
_cell.angle_gamma   90.00
#
_symmetry.space_group_name_H-M   'P 1'
#
loop_
_entity.id
_entity.type
_entity.pdbx_description
1 polymer ?
#
loop_
_entity_poly.entity_id
_entity_poly.type
_entity_poly.pdbx_seq_one_letter_code
_entity_poly.pdbx_strand_id
1 'polypeptide(L)'
;MAHGVVQVTSTSSSRWRRRSGEYETLAAALEAAGDGDVLSIAPGTYRENLVVTRAVTLRAAEGLGSVRIAPVAGVALTLRAAALVQDLTVEGQDTSAAALLIEGCAPELTGLRVATRSAVGIEVRDSARPTVRQCTVDNPAGLGISVLESAGGLFEDCEVVCAGQSGVSVRGGASPRFERCRIHHSNGAGLAVTGEGSSAEAVGCEVYEIKGTGVQVASRATGHFTDCQVHRTTGDGITLDTDAVLTLSDCDIHDIPENAIDLRARSVLTLTRSAVRRFGRNGLSVWDPGTRVDANQCEIHDSTGDYPAVWVSDGATAVLDSCRVHDVPDALFVLDRGSRADVVDSDFAQVRNTAVSVSDGATVQLDDCRIREAATGAWFRDHGSGGTLAQVTIDDTATGVIVTKGADPVLDRCTVTNPAEAGFYVSAEGRGTFTGCRVTGSRGYGFHVIDGCRSTLTRCRTERCERGGYEFAEPGPVTEDCTSDRAAEQTAATGAPVAAVAVQSFGLLGGVPPQGSAEPPEPAPVVRASDDVLGELDALVGLDSVKREVRTLIDLIAVGRRRQEAGLKAPSLRRHLVFTGSPGTGKTTVARLYGEILASLGVLQRGHLVEVARVDLVGEHIGSTAIRTQEAFDRARGGVLFIDEAYALSPEDSGRDFGREAIDTLVKLMEDHRDAVVVIVAGYTAEMERFLASNPGVASRFSRTITFGDYTSEELLRIVEAQAIEHEYQLGEDAGDAILKYFNALPRGPGFGNGRTARQTFEAMVERHAGRLAHVTEPSHDELQLLYPEDLPELP
;
A
#
# COMPACT_ATOMS: atom_id res chain seq x y z
N MET A 1 46.35 28.48 -1.74
CA MET A 1 45.12 28.38 -0.92
C MET A 1 45.30 29.40 0.21
N ALA A 2 44.53 30.47 0.21
CA ALA A 2 44.60 31.48 1.21
C ALA A 2 44.04 30.92 2.52
N HIS A 3 44.86 30.82 3.58
CA HIS A 3 44.39 30.55 4.92
C HIS A 3 43.66 31.80 5.41
N GLY A 4 42.34 31.67 5.67
CA GLY A 4 41.56 32.76 6.23
C GLY A 4 42.02 33.10 7.65
N VAL A 5 42.10 34.37 7.94
CA VAL A 5 42.46 34.87 9.29
C VAL A 5 41.23 34.88 10.17
N VAL A 6 41.28 34.23 11.34
CA VAL A 6 40.19 34.23 12.33
C VAL A 6 40.44 35.39 13.29
N GLN A 7 39.50 36.35 13.36
CA GLN A 7 39.56 37.45 14.30
C GLN A 7 38.74 37.14 15.54
N VAL A 8 39.40 37.14 16.75
CA VAL A 8 38.69 36.98 18.01
C VAL A 8 38.47 38.35 18.63
N THR A 9 37.20 38.73 18.84
CA THR A 9 36.84 39.97 19.56
C THR A 9 36.21 39.62 20.91
N SER A 10 36.82 40.11 22.01
CA SER A 10 36.29 39.93 23.38
C SER A 10 35.22 40.96 23.71
N THR A 11 34.08 40.51 24.28
CA THR A 11 32.98 41.37 24.75
C THR A 11 32.99 41.62 26.23
N SER A 12 34.07 41.20 26.99
CA SER A 12 34.14 41.39 28.43
C SER A 12 34.14 42.89 28.82
N SER A 13 33.16 43.29 29.65
CA SER A 13 32.89 44.66 30.10
C SER A 13 33.89 45.22 31.13
N SER A 14 35.07 44.62 31.33
CA SER A 14 36.13 45.19 32.15
C SER A 14 37.02 46.10 31.30
N ARG A 15 36.98 47.37 31.59
CA ARG A 15 37.89 48.42 31.04
C ARG A 15 39.33 47.89 30.95
N TRP A 16 39.90 48.00 29.74
CA TRP A 16 41.32 47.79 29.40
C TRP A 16 41.65 46.48 28.69
N ARG A 17 41.86 46.66 27.37
CA ARG A 17 42.38 45.76 26.36
C ARG A 17 41.31 44.90 25.60
N ARG A 18 40.85 45.41 24.45
CA ARG A 18 40.42 44.55 23.34
C ARG A 18 41.64 43.71 22.93
N ARG A 19 41.62 42.42 23.18
CA ARG A 19 42.51 41.48 22.49
C ARG A 19 41.86 41.13 21.15
N SER A 20 42.33 41.73 20.07
CA SER A 20 42.14 41.20 18.73
C SER A 20 43.33 40.28 18.47
N GLY A 21 43.10 38.97 18.43
CA GLY A 21 44.08 37.96 18.01
C GLY A 21 43.74 37.48 16.64
N GLU A 22 44.71 37.41 15.73
CA GLU A 22 44.57 36.70 14.46
C GLU A 22 45.15 35.29 14.62
N TYR A 23 44.38 34.27 14.27
CA TYR A 23 44.76 32.86 14.39
C TYR A 23 44.75 32.19 13.04
N GLU A 24 45.68 31.30 12.77
CA GLU A 24 45.79 30.57 11.52
C GLU A 24 44.81 29.39 11.43
N THR A 25 44.33 28.89 12.59
CA THR A 25 43.41 27.76 12.70
C THR A 25 42.24 28.09 13.63
N LEU A 26 41.07 27.49 13.35
CA LEU A 26 39.86 27.63 14.19
C LEU A 26 40.07 26.97 15.56
N ALA A 27 40.76 25.84 15.62
CA ALA A 27 41.06 25.14 16.87
C ALA A 27 41.91 26.03 17.81
N ALA A 28 42.98 26.68 17.34
CA ALA A 28 43.77 27.59 18.13
C ALA A 28 42.96 28.82 18.58
N ALA A 29 42.09 29.34 17.77
CA ALA A 29 41.19 30.44 18.13
C ALA A 29 40.22 30.04 19.25
N LEU A 30 39.64 28.84 19.18
CA LEU A 30 38.72 28.26 20.20
C LEU A 30 39.46 28.01 21.54
N GLU A 31 40.69 27.52 21.49
CA GLU A 31 41.52 27.33 22.70
C GLU A 31 41.85 28.67 23.41
N ALA A 32 42.09 29.72 22.64
CA ALA A 32 42.43 31.04 23.15
C ALA A 32 41.20 31.86 23.59
N ALA A 33 40.02 31.56 23.11
CA ALA A 33 38.78 32.27 23.41
C ALA A 33 38.30 32.04 24.84
N GLY A 34 37.75 33.06 25.47
CA GLY A 34 37.02 32.98 26.73
C GLY A 34 35.52 32.98 26.54
N ASP A 35 34.79 32.70 27.63
CA ASP A 35 33.33 32.77 27.59
C ASP A 35 32.85 34.17 27.18
N GLY A 36 31.88 34.22 26.26
CA GLY A 36 31.33 35.44 25.69
C GLY A 36 32.13 36.04 24.54
N ASP A 37 33.27 35.46 24.15
CA ASP A 37 34.06 35.95 23.01
C ASP A 37 33.39 35.63 21.68
N VAL A 38 33.63 36.48 20.70
CA VAL A 38 33.11 36.35 19.34
C VAL A 38 34.23 35.99 18.37
N LEU A 39 34.13 34.85 17.73
CA LEU A 39 35.00 34.39 16.65
C LEU A 39 34.37 34.75 15.31
N SER A 40 34.91 35.78 14.66
CA SER A 40 34.52 36.15 13.30
C SER A 40 35.40 35.38 12.32
N ILE A 41 34.85 34.45 11.60
CA ILE A 41 35.58 33.50 10.75
C ILE A 41 35.65 34.04 9.32
N ALA A 42 36.87 34.21 8.81
CA ALA A 42 37.08 34.67 7.45
C ALA A 42 36.64 33.61 6.43
N PRO A 43 36.27 34.03 5.22
CA PRO A 43 35.88 33.11 4.14
C PRO A 43 36.96 32.07 3.84
N GLY A 44 36.53 30.80 3.73
CA GLY A 44 37.45 29.71 3.44
C GLY A 44 36.93 28.34 3.83
N THR A 45 37.70 27.30 3.50
CA THR A 45 37.44 25.92 3.90
C THR A 45 38.41 25.47 4.96
N TYR A 46 37.86 25.13 6.12
CA TYR A 46 38.62 24.71 7.30
C TYR A 46 38.48 23.18 7.44
N ARG A 47 39.64 22.49 7.36
CA ARG A 47 39.70 21.01 7.42
C ARG A 47 40.03 20.53 8.83
N GLU A 48 39.31 21.08 9.81
CA GLU A 48 39.53 20.82 11.22
C GLU A 48 38.31 20.17 11.85
N ASN A 49 38.53 19.27 12.83
CA ASN A 49 37.49 18.79 13.72
C ASN A 49 37.41 19.78 14.90
N LEU A 50 36.32 20.50 14.99
CA LEU A 50 36.15 21.57 15.99
C LEU A 50 35.36 21.05 17.20
N VAL A 51 35.86 21.34 18.39
CA VAL A 51 35.19 21.06 19.67
C VAL A 51 35.02 22.36 20.46
N VAL A 52 33.76 22.76 20.64
CA VAL A 52 33.41 23.99 21.36
C VAL A 52 33.05 23.63 22.81
N THR A 53 33.90 23.99 23.74
CA THR A 53 33.75 23.70 25.17
C THR A 53 33.45 24.93 26.03
N ARG A 54 33.32 26.10 25.41
CA ARG A 54 33.03 27.38 26.05
C ARG A 54 31.86 28.09 25.39
N ALA A 55 31.19 28.97 26.09
CA ALA A 55 30.09 29.76 25.61
C ALA A 55 30.58 30.91 24.72
N VAL A 56 30.92 30.63 23.48
CA VAL A 56 31.43 31.56 22.47
C VAL A 56 30.43 31.77 21.34
N THR A 57 30.61 32.87 20.61
CA THR A 57 29.90 33.10 19.36
C THR A 57 30.80 32.74 18.17
N LEU A 58 30.36 31.81 17.32
CA LEU A 58 30.99 31.45 16.05
C LEU A 58 30.16 32.02 14.90
N ARG A 59 30.72 32.89 14.08
CA ARG A 59 29.99 33.42 12.93
C ARG A 59 30.85 33.59 11.68
N ALA A 60 30.30 33.38 10.52
CA ALA A 60 30.95 33.72 9.28
C ALA A 60 31.03 35.25 9.12
N ALA A 61 32.20 35.78 8.77
CA ALA A 61 32.39 37.22 8.60
C ALA A 61 31.59 37.80 7.41
N GLU A 62 31.38 37.00 6.37
CA GLU A 62 30.72 37.41 5.14
C GLU A 62 29.38 36.66 4.86
N GLY A 63 28.80 36.05 5.94
CA GLY A 63 27.51 35.36 5.89
C GLY A 63 27.59 33.93 5.40
N LEU A 64 26.39 33.32 5.24
CA LEU A 64 26.23 31.90 4.92
C LEU A 64 26.94 31.53 3.60
N GLY A 65 27.63 30.40 3.61
CA GLY A 65 28.34 29.83 2.45
C GLY A 65 29.79 30.34 2.29
N SER A 66 30.19 31.41 3.02
CA SER A 66 31.55 31.90 2.97
C SER A 66 32.54 31.04 3.78
N VAL A 67 32.07 30.38 4.83
CA VAL A 67 32.85 29.52 5.73
C VAL A 67 32.36 28.09 5.64
N ARG A 68 33.31 27.16 5.40
CA ARG A 68 33.03 25.71 5.29
C ARG A 68 33.94 24.96 6.28
N ILE A 69 33.34 24.20 7.18
CA ILE A 69 34.03 23.31 8.10
C ILE A 69 33.93 21.91 7.51
N ALA A 70 35.02 21.38 6.97
CA ALA A 70 35.04 20.15 6.17
C ALA A 70 36.27 19.27 6.52
N PRO A 71 36.30 18.59 7.65
CA PRO A 71 37.39 17.69 8.02
C PRO A 71 37.41 16.46 7.09
N VAL A 72 38.51 15.75 7.07
CA VAL A 72 38.69 14.52 6.27
C VAL A 72 37.94 13.34 6.87
N ALA A 73 37.82 13.25 8.20
CA ALA A 73 37.13 12.20 8.93
C ALA A 73 36.67 12.69 10.31
N GLY A 74 35.76 11.93 10.93
CA GLY A 74 35.20 12.25 12.25
C GLY A 74 34.16 13.36 12.20
N VAL A 75 33.75 13.84 13.38
CA VAL A 75 32.77 14.90 13.56
C VAL A 75 33.38 16.25 13.18
N ALA A 76 32.70 17.00 12.31
CA ALA A 76 33.18 18.29 11.85
C ALA A 76 33.03 19.37 12.92
N LEU A 77 31.90 19.39 13.64
CA LEU A 77 31.65 20.34 14.72
C LEU A 77 30.99 19.64 15.91
N THR A 78 31.64 19.68 17.08
CA THR A 78 31.09 19.19 18.35
C THR A 78 30.85 20.37 19.29
N LEU A 79 29.61 20.47 19.81
CA LEU A 79 29.19 21.49 20.76
C LEU A 79 28.98 20.87 22.15
N ARG A 80 29.75 21.32 23.14
CA ARG A 80 29.65 20.89 24.53
C ARG A 80 29.42 22.08 25.50
N ALA A 81 29.10 23.23 24.95
CA ALA A 81 28.78 24.44 25.68
C ALA A 81 27.66 25.22 25.04
N ALA A 82 27.04 26.14 25.77
CA ALA A 82 25.97 27.00 25.24
C ALA A 82 26.55 28.09 24.32
N ALA A 83 27.01 27.69 23.15
CA ALA A 83 27.58 28.56 22.13
C ALA A 83 26.49 29.08 21.18
N LEU A 84 26.75 30.25 20.58
CA LEU A 84 25.97 30.77 19.47
C LEU A 84 26.71 30.49 18.14
N VAL A 85 26.11 29.76 17.21
CA VAL A 85 26.71 29.41 15.91
C VAL A 85 25.86 29.96 14.78
N GLN A 86 26.45 30.75 13.87
CA GLN A 86 25.74 31.49 12.86
C GLN A 86 26.38 31.37 11.48
N ASP A 87 25.57 31.15 10.45
CA ASP A 87 25.93 31.26 9.04
C ASP A 87 27.09 30.39 8.57
N LEU A 88 27.29 29.23 9.17
CA LEU A 88 28.33 28.27 8.78
C LEU A 88 27.82 27.15 7.91
N THR A 89 28.67 26.64 7.01
CA THR A 89 28.48 25.39 6.32
C THR A 89 29.28 24.28 6.99
N VAL A 90 28.64 23.21 7.41
CA VAL A 90 29.24 22.02 8.00
C VAL A 90 29.18 20.87 7.03
N GLU A 91 30.34 20.31 6.71
CA GLU A 91 30.46 19.17 5.76
C GLU A 91 31.15 18.00 6.47
N GLY A 92 30.48 16.85 6.50
CA GLY A 92 31.03 15.58 6.96
C GLY A 92 31.10 14.55 5.86
N GLN A 93 32.05 13.64 5.92
CA GLN A 93 32.17 12.52 4.98
C GLN A 93 32.37 11.17 5.71
N ASP A 94 32.41 11.18 7.02
CA ASP A 94 32.58 9.98 7.83
C ASP A 94 31.24 9.27 8.03
N THR A 95 31.05 8.13 7.38
CA THR A 95 29.83 7.32 7.45
C THR A 95 29.60 6.66 8.81
N SER A 96 30.53 6.77 9.75
CA SER A 96 30.42 6.25 11.13
C SER A 96 30.16 7.33 12.18
N ALA A 97 30.22 8.60 11.81
CA ALA A 97 30.10 9.74 12.73
C ALA A 97 29.00 10.72 12.27
N ALA A 98 28.58 11.61 13.18
CA ALA A 98 27.72 12.74 12.82
C ALA A 98 28.58 13.88 12.21
N ALA A 99 27.96 14.70 11.35
CA ALA A 99 28.63 15.91 10.86
C ALA A 99 28.65 16.99 11.94
N LEU A 100 27.53 17.23 12.61
CA LEU A 100 27.35 18.14 13.73
C LEU A 100 26.86 17.35 14.96
N LEU A 101 27.56 17.42 16.06
CA LEU A 101 27.24 16.73 17.31
C LEU A 101 27.01 17.73 18.44
N ILE A 102 25.91 17.60 19.18
CA ILE A 102 25.52 18.44 20.31
C ILE A 102 25.33 17.55 21.54
N GLU A 103 26.19 17.75 22.57
CA GLU A 103 26.25 16.91 23.76
C GLU A 103 26.08 17.72 25.03
N GLY A 104 25.09 17.38 25.86
CA GLY A 104 24.96 17.87 27.24
C GLY A 104 24.81 19.39 27.40
N CYS A 105 24.46 20.14 26.38
CA CYS A 105 24.41 21.58 26.37
C CYS A 105 23.18 22.15 25.63
N ALA A 106 23.03 23.47 25.68
CA ALA A 106 21.93 24.19 25.04
C ALA A 106 22.45 25.32 24.12
N PRO A 107 23.09 25.02 23.00
CA PRO A 107 23.55 26.03 22.05
C PRO A 107 22.41 26.62 21.22
N GLU A 108 22.68 27.78 20.66
CA GLU A 108 21.80 28.39 19.62
C GLU A 108 22.51 28.31 18.27
N LEU A 109 21.80 27.73 17.29
CA LEU A 109 22.27 27.60 15.91
C LEU A 109 21.31 28.34 14.97
N THR A 110 21.84 29.19 14.10
CA THR A 110 21.01 29.97 13.19
C THR A 110 21.65 30.02 11.81
N GLY A 111 20.87 29.73 10.79
CA GLY A 111 21.29 29.84 9.40
C GLY A 111 22.42 28.87 9.02
N LEU A 112 22.49 27.69 9.60
CA LEU A 112 23.50 26.71 9.25
C LEU A 112 23.06 25.87 8.04
N ARG A 113 24.04 25.53 7.21
CA ARG A 113 23.87 24.50 6.18
C ARG A 113 24.72 23.29 6.52
N VAL A 114 24.08 22.16 6.82
CA VAL A 114 24.74 20.88 7.04
C VAL A 114 24.58 20.05 5.77
N ALA A 115 25.61 20.03 4.91
CA ALA A 115 25.61 19.28 3.64
C ALA A 115 26.64 18.15 3.76
N THR A 116 26.19 16.92 3.92
CA THR A 116 27.06 15.85 4.40
C THR A 116 26.75 14.48 3.77
N ARG A 117 27.68 13.54 3.93
CA ARG A 117 27.50 12.11 3.66
C ARG A 117 27.88 11.28 4.90
N SER A 118 27.57 11.79 6.07
CA SER A 118 27.86 11.18 7.36
C SER A 118 26.76 10.21 7.80
N ALA A 119 26.99 9.48 8.89
CA ALA A 119 25.94 8.64 9.51
C ALA A 119 24.73 9.49 9.90
N VAL A 120 24.95 10.69 10.43
CA VAL A 120 23.93 11.64 10.86
C VAL A 120 24.33 13.05 10.45
N GLY A 121 23.40 13.85 9.97
CA GLY A 121 23.63 15.28 9.71
C GLY A 121 23.81 16.06 11.01
N ILE A 122 22.76 16.13 11.84
CA ILE A 122 22.80 16.75 13.18
C ILE A 122 22.41 15.68 14.21
N GLU A 123 23.29 15.40 15.16
CA GLU A 123 23.01 14.51 16.29
C GLU A 123 22.93 15.31 17.58
N VAL A 124 21.85 15.12 18.37
CA VAL A 124 21.60 15.76 19.65
C VAL A 124 21.43 14.68 20.71
N ARG A 125 22.29 14.65 21.73
CA ARG A 125 22.28 13.61 22.77
C ARG A 125 22.70 14.12 24.15
N ASP A 126 22.75 13.22 25.13
CA ASP A 126 23.15 13.52 26.51
C ASP A 126 22.30 14.64 27.13
N SER A 127 20.97 14.56 26.97
CA SER A 127 20.03 15.56 27.51
C SER A 127 20.25 16.99 27.00
N ALA A 128 20.95 17.17 25.87
CA ALA A 128 21.14 18.47 25.24
C ALA A 128 19.80 19.07 24.78
N ARG A 129 19.72 20.41 24.82
CA ARG A 129 18.50 21.16 24.42
C ARG A 129 18.86 22.37 23.56
N PRO A 130 19.34 22.15 22.34
CA PRO A 130 19.63 23.24 21.40
C PRO A 130 18.40 24.02 21.00
N THR A 131 18.63 25.25 20.55
CA THR A 131 17.69 26.01 19.73
C THR A 131 18.25 26.11 18.30
N VAL A 132 17.61 25.48 17.32
CA VAL A 132 18.08 25.40 15.93
C VAL A 132 17.09 26.14 15.04
N ARG A 133 17.52 27.21 14.39
CA ARG A 133 16.67 28.07 13.57
C ARG A 133 17.19 28.23 12.14
N GLN A 134 16.30 28.15 11.16
CA GLN A 134 16.60 28.42 9.77
C GLN A 134 17.81 27.64 9.25
N CYS A 135 17.92 26.38 9.66
CA CYS A 135 19.00 25.50 9.27
C CYS A 135 18.52 24.51 8.19
N THR A 136 19.41 24.21 7.25
CA THR A 136 19.16 23.20 6.21
C THR A 136 20.08 22.00 6.44
N VAL A 137 19.50 20.80 6.43
CA VAL A 137 20.24 19.53 6.57
C VAL A 137 20.03 18.69 5.31
N ASP A 138 21.13 18.39 4.62
CA ASP A 138 21.18 17.55 3.42
C ASP A 138 22.15 16.40 3.66
N ASN A 139 21.63 15.17 3.82
CA ASN A 139 22.44 13.98 4.10
C ASN A 139 21.97 12.75 3.27
N PRO A 140 22.31 12.64 2.00
CA PRO A 140 21.89 11.54 1.17
C PRO A 140 22.46 10.16 1.56
N ALA A 141 23.34 10.06 2.54
CA ALA A 141 23.96 8.81 2.98
C ALA A 141 23.37 8.27 4.30
N GLY A 142 22.84 9.12 5.18
CA GLY A 142 22.43 8.72 6.53
C GLY A 142 21.17 9.44 7.02
N LEU A 143 21.01 9.54 8.32
CA LEU A 143 19.93 10.28 8.96
C LEU A 143 20.12 11.81 8.76
N GLY A 144 19.03 12.54 8.60
CA GLY A 144 19.08 14.00 8.59
C GLY A 144 19.37 14.54 9.99
N ILE A 145 18.40 14.44 10.90
CA ILE A 145 18.50 14.84 12.31
C ILE A 145 18.24 13.64 13.21
N SER A 146 19.08 13.43 14.23
CA SER A 146 18.88 12.40 15.25
C SER A 146 18.86 13.04 16.64
N VAL A 147 17.78 12.81 17.41
CA VAL A 147 17.64 13.28 18.79
C VAL A 147 17.46 12.06 19.70
N LEU A 148 18.36 11.86 20.65
CA LEU A 148 18.42 10.65 21.48
C LEU A 148 18.87 10.94 22.92
N GLU A 149 18.82 9.90 23.78
CA GLU A 149 19.36 9.96 25.15
C GLU A 149 18.75 11.10 25.99
N SER A 150 17.42 11.14 26.06
CA SER A 150 16.64 12.16 26.78
C SER A 150 16.92 13.60 26.35
N ALA A 151 17.53 13.79 25.17
CA ALA A 151 17.75 15.11 24.60
C ALA A 151 16.41 15.69 24.07
N GLY A 152 16.44 16.95 23.72
CA GLY A 152 15.28 17.65 23.19
C GLY A 152 15.70 18.88 22.39
N GLY A 153 15.04 20.00 22.63
CA GLY A 153 15.35 21.26 21.98
C GLY A 153 14.28 21.72 21.01
N LEU A 154 14.45 22.91 20.49
CA LEU A 154 13.56 23.54 19.53
C LEU A 154 14.23 23.60 18.15
N PHE A 155 13.52 23.09 17.15
CA PHE A 155 13.87 23.22 15.74
C PHE A 155 12.81 24.10 15.08
N GLU A 156 13.18 25.25 14.58
CA GLU A 156 12.27 26.27 14.07
C GLU A 156 12.69 26.69 12.66
N ASP A 157 11.74 26.70 11.73
CA ASP A 157 11.94 27.05 10.32
C ASP A 157 13.10 26.28 9.65
N CYS A 158 13.29 25.02 10.05
CA CYS A 158 14.36 24.16 9.54
C CYS A 158 13.88 23.31 8.36
N GLU A 159 14.83 22.95 7.50
CA GLU A 159 14.56 22.10 6.33
C GLU A 159 15.49 20.87 6.35
N VAL A 160 14.90 19.68 6.26
CA VAL A 160 15.63 18.42 6.11
C VAL A 160 15.37 17.87 4.72
N VAL A 161 16.42 17.80 3.91
CA VAL A 161 16.36 17.46 2.50
C VAL A 161 17.17 16.19 2.24
N CYS A 162 16.67 15.29 1.38
CA CYS A 162 17.43 14.17 0.84
C CYS A 162 18.14 13.30 1.89
N ALA A 163 17.44 12.88 2.95
CA ALA A 163 18.02 11.91 3.87
C ALA A 163 18.09 10.52 3.26
N GLY A 164 19.25 9.88 3.32
CA GLY A 164 19.47 8.51 2.84
C GLY A 164 18.75 7.45 3.67
N GLN A 165 18.38 7.81 4.90
CA GLN A 165 17.54 7.05 5.83
C GLN A 165 16.32 7.91 6.22
N SER A 166 15.94 7.94 7.50
CA SER A 166 14.90 8.84 7.96
C SER A 166 15.34 10.31 7.98
N GLY A 167 14.43 11.21 7.65
CA GLY A 167 14.68 12.66 7.73
C GLY A 167 14.99 13.08 9.16
N VAL A 168 14.11 12.74 10.10
CA VAL A 168 14.27 12.98 11.53
C VAL A 168 14.05 11.69 12.30
N SER A 169 14.92 11.38 13.25
CA SER A 169 14.81 10.23 14.16
C SER A 169 14.84 10.68 15.62
N VAL A 170 13.79 10.35 16.37
CA VAL A 170 13.63 10.65 17.81
C VAL A 170 13.55 9.34 18.59
N ARG A 171 14.49 9.11 19.52
CA ARG A 171 14.55 7.85 20.27
C ARG A 171 15.23 8.00 21.63
N GLY A 172 15.17 6.93 22.46
CA GLY A 172 15.86 6.89 23.74
C GLY A 172 15.35 7.93 24.75
N GLY A 173 14.04 8.15 24.83
CA GLY A 173 13.42 9.10 25.75
C GLY A 173 13.59 10.56 25.35
N ALA A 174 13.95 10.85 24.11
CA ALA A 174 14.11 12.20 23.61
C ALA A 174 12.77 12.93 23.40
N SER A 175 12.76 14.26 23.54
CA SER A 175 11.54 15.06 23.43
C SER A 175 11.78 16.42 22.73
N PRO A 176 12.09 16.42 21.43
CA PRO A 176 12.24 17.65 20.64
C PRO A 176 10.87 18.27 20.28
N ARG A 177 10.91 19.57 20.00
CA ARG A 177 9.83 20.34 19.41
C ARG A 177 10.24 20.88 18.04
N PHE A 178 9.37 20.68 17.05
CA PHE A 178 9.55 21.16 15.68
C PHE A 178 8.49 22.21 15.37
N GLU A 179 8.89 23.36 14.88
CA GLU A 179 7.97 24.42 14.48
C GLU A 179 8.27 24.87 13.05
N ARG A 180 7.27 24.82 12.20
CA ARG A 180 7.34 25.24 10.78
C ARG A 180 8.50 24.59 10.01
N CYS A 181 8.83 23.35 10.36
CA CYS A 181 9.90 22.59 9.71
C CYS A 181 9.35 21.86 8.47
N ARG A 182 10.22 21.71 7.45
CA ARG A 182 9.94 20.91 6.26
C ARG A 182 10.87 19.71 6.21
N ILE A 183 10.29 18.54 6.01
CA ILE A 183 11.04 17.28 5.93
C ILE A 183 10.64 16.59 4.64
N HIS A 184 11.59 16.40 3.71
CA HIS A 184 11.26 15.84 2.40
C HIS A 184 12.41 15.09 1.73
N HIS A 185 12.06 14.28 0.71
CA HIS A 185 12.97 13.45 -0.08
C HIS A 185 13.78 12.43 0.74
N SER A 186 13.24 11.96 1.86
CA SER A 186 13.89 10.90 2.66
C SER A 186 13.61 9.51 2.06
N ASN A 187 14.60 8.63 2.12
CA ASN A 187 14.45 7.24 1.65
C ASN A 187 13.78 6.33 2.69
N GLY A 188 13.85 6.65 3.98
CA GLY A 188 13.12 6.01 5.08
C GLY A 188 11.92 6.84 5.51
N ALA A 189 11.56 6.84 6.79
CA ALA A 189 10.50 7.68 7.29
C ALA A 189 10.88 9.18 7.21
N GLY A 190 9.88 10.04 6.99
CA GLY A 190 10.11 11.47 7.12
C GLY A 190 10.46 11.85 8.56
N LEU A 191 9.55 11.56 9.49
CA LEU A 191 9.76 11.70 10.93
C LEU A 191 9.50 10.37 11.64
N ALA A 192 10.48 9.81 12.31
CA ALA A 192 10.38 8.58 13.10
C ALA A 192 10.53 8.90 14.61
N VAL A 193 9.51 8.53 15.41
CA VAL A 193 9.52 8.66 16.87
C VAL A 193 9.38 7.27 17.46
N THR A 194 10.44 6.75 18.10
CA THR A 194 10.48 5.36 18.52
C THR A 194 11.05 5.16 19.92
N GLY A 195 10.51 4.17 20.63
CA GLY A 195 10.99 3.77 21.94
C GLY A 195 10.29 4.47 23.10
N GLU A 196 10.16 3.74 24.20
CA GLU A 196 9.50 4.18 25.42
C GLU A 196 10.05 5.52 25.95
N GLY A 197 9.16 6.44 26.30
CA GLY A 197 9.50 7.78 26.79
C GLY A 197 9.93 8.77 25.71
N SER A 198 10.07 8.34 24.45
CA SER A 198 10.32 9.24 23.32
C SER A 198 9.03 9.97 22.94
N SER A 199 9.14 11.27 22.69
CA SER A 199 8.00 12.11 22.29
C SER A 199 8.44 13.13 21.26
N ALA A 200 7.54 13.51 20.35
CA ALA A 200 7.78 14.66 19.47
C ALA A 200 6.58 15.59 19.49
N GLU A 201 6.84 16.88 19.54
CA GLU A 201 5.84 17.91 19.30
C GLU A 201 6.14 18.58 17.95
N ALA A 202 5.13 18.66 17.07
CA ALA A 202 5.26 19.30 15.76
C ALA A 202 4.12 20.31 15.55
N VAL A 203 4.47 21.53 15.14
CA VAL A 203 3.51 22.61 14.92
C VAL A 203 3.78 23.26 13.55
N GLY A 204 2.79 23.28 12.67
CA GLY A 204 2.92 23.89 11.35
C GLY A 204 3.99 23.23 10.47
N CYS A 205 4.28 21.96 10.68
CA CYS A 205 5.30 21.22 9.94
C CYS A 205 4.75 20.54 8.69
N GLU A 206 5.60 20.36 7.69
CA GLU A 206 5.26 19.71 6.43
C GLU A 206 6.21 18.52 6.20
N VAL A 207 5.63 17.31 5.97
CA VAL A 207 6.36 16.07 5.66
C VAL A 207 5.89 15.58 4.30
N TYR A 208 6.77 15.59 3.30
CA TYR A 208 6.34 15.29 1.94
C TYR A 208 7.45 14.68 1.06
N GLU A 209 7.00 14.03 -0.05
CA GLU A 209 7.90 13.38 -1.01
C GLU A 209 8.86 12.37 -0.33
N ILE A 210 8.30 11.55 0.54
CA ILE A 210 9.00 10.51 1.29
C ILE A 210 8.88 9.19 0.54
N LYS A 211 10.01 8.48 0.36
CA LYS A 211 10.00 7.14 -0.28
C LYS A 211 9.53 6.00 0.63
N GLY A 212 9.29 6.26 1.89
CA GLY A 212 8.72 5.36 2.86
C GLY A 212 7.48 5.96 3.50
N THR A 213 7.30 5.71 4.78
CA THR A 213 6.23 6.28 5.60
C THR A 213 6.50 7.75 5.92
N GLY A 214 5.48 8.60 5.80
CA GLY A 214 5.62 10.01 6.14
C GLY A 214 6.02 10.22 7.61
N VAL A 215 5.18 9.74 8.53
CA VAL A 215 5.42 9.80 9.98
C VAL A 215 5.27 8.41 10.58
N GLN A 216 6.22 7.99 11.38
CA GLN A 216 6.20 6.73 12.12
C GLN A 216 6.26 6.98 13.61
N VAL A 217 5.31 6.46 14.39
CA VAL A 217 5.33 6.48 15.86
C VAL A 217 5.20 5.04 16.35
N ALA A 218 6.21 4.54 17.09
CA ALA A 218 6.24 3.13 17.45
C ALA A 218 6.90 2.87 18.81
N SER A 219 6.68 1.66 19.37
CA SER A 219 7.36 1.16 20.56
C SER A 219 7.14 2.04 21.80
N ARG A 220 5.88 2.34 22.10
CA ARG A 220 5.43 3.20 23.25
C ARG A 220 5.89 4.65 23.15
N ALA A 221 6.22 5.13 21.97
CA ALA A 221 6.50 6.54 21.75
C ALA A 221 5.20 7.34 21.66
N THR A 222 5.31 8.65 21.84
CA THR A 222 4.18 9.57 21.79
C THR A 222 4.42 10.70 20.79
N GLY A 223 3.35 11.30 20.26
CA GLY A 223 3.45 12.47 19.38
C GLY A 223 2.26 13.42 19.58
N HIS A 224 2.52 14.72 19.42
CA HIS A 224 1.49 15.75 19.42
C HIS A 224 1.72 16.68 18.23
N PHE A 225 0.87 16.58 17.20
CA PHE A 225 1.05 17.36 15.98
C PHE A 225 -0.16 18.29 15.79
N THR A 226 0.13 19.54 15.49
CA THR A 226 -0.88 20.59 15.29
C THR A 226 -0.57 21.34 14.00
N ASP A 227 -1.60 21.56 13.16
CA ASP A 227 -1.49 22.31 11.91
C ASP A 227 -0.38 21.75 10.98
N CYS A 228 -0.23 20.42 10.95
CA CYS A 228 0.80 19.74 10.16
C CYS A 228 0.21 19.12 8.89
N GLN A 229 1.06 19.01 7.86
CA GLN A 229 0.71 18.37 6.61
C GLN A 229 1.60 17.15 6.35
N VAL A 230 0.99 16.05 5.92
CA VAL A 230 1.71 14.84 5.48
C VAL A 230 1.18 14.43 4.11
N HIS A 231 2.05 14.42 3.09
CA HIS A 231 1.58 14.14 1.74
C HIS A 231 2.68 13.64 0.79
N ARG A 232 2.26 13.02 -0.33
CA ARG A 232 3.13 12.49 -1.37
C ARG A 232 4.21 11.55 -0.83
N THR A 233 3.81 10.59 -0.02
CA THR A 233 4.65 9.46 0.38
C THR A 233 4.54 8.33 -0.65
N THR A 234 5.46 7.38 -0.66
CA THR A 234 5.28 6.15 -1.46
C THR A 234 4.76 4.98 -0.62
N GLY A 235 4.86 5.05 0.70
CA GLY A 235 4.21 4.18 1.66
C GLY A 235 3.06 4.88 2.36
N ASP A 236 2.68 4.40 3.53
CA ASP A 236 1.62 5.00 4.33
C ASP A 236 1.96 6.45 4.72
N GLY A 237 0.92 7.28 4.90
CA GLY A 237 1.12 8.64 5.37
C GLY A 237 1.63 8.66 6.80
N ILE A 238 0.91 8.02 7.71
CA ILE A 238 1.24 7.92 9.14
C ILE A 238 1.07 6.48 9.60
N THR A 239 2.04 5.92 10.31
CA THR A 239 1.94 4.60 10.93
C THR A 239 2.10 4.67 12.45
N LEU A 240 1.21 3.97 13.17
CA LEU A 240 1.30 3.78 14.60
C LEU A 240 1.42 2.29 14.92
N ASP A 241 2.41 1.92 15.74
CA ASP A 241 2.66 0.52 16.07
C ASP A 241 3.12 0.37 17.53
N THR A 242 2.83 -0.77 18.14
CA THR A 242 3.31 -1.22 19.45
C THR A 242 3.12 -0.18 20.56
N ASP A 243 1.88 -0.06 21.04
CA ASP A 243 1.49 0.82 22.14
C ASP A 243 1.82 2.32 21.90
N ALA A 244 1.92 2.76 20.66
CA ALA A 244 2.18 4.15 20.31
C ALA A 244 0.95 5.02 20.54
N VAL A 245 1.16 6.29 20.87
CA VAL A 245 0.08 7.26 21.04
C VAL A 245 0.36 8.52 20.24
N LEU A 246 -0.57 8.90 19.38
CA LEU A 246 -0.46 10.11 18.57
C LEU A 246 -1.73 10.96 18.68
N THR A 247 -1.54 12.24 18.86
CA THR A 247 -2.63 13.23 18.78
C THR A 247 -2.38 14.13 17.58
N LEU A 248 -3.37 14.26 16.70
CA LEU A 248 -3.38 15.13 15.55
C LEU A 248 -4.50 16.15 15.70
N SER A 249 -4.19 17.43 15.59
CA SER A 249 -5.16 18.52 15.63
C SER A 249 -4.96 19.46 14.46
N ASP A 250 -6.03 19.76 13.73
CA ASP A 250 -6.01 20.69 12.60
C ASP A 250 -4.99 20.26 11.51
N CYS A 251 -4.76 18.95 11.32
CA CYS A 251 -3.80 18.38 10.37
C CYS A 251 -4.46 17.98 9.05
N ASP A 252 -3.67 17.96 7.96
CA ASP A 252 -4.11 17.54 6.62
C ASP A 252 -3.20 16.43 6.08
N ILE A 253 -3.76 15.23 5.91
CA ILE A 253 -3.06 14.05 5.40
C ILE A 253 -3.62 13.74 4.01
N HIS A 254 -2.79 13.87 2.97
CA HIS A 254 -3.31 13.78 1.61
C HIS A 254 -2.31 13.33 0.56
N ASP A 255 -2.83 12.91 -0.59
CA ASP A 255 -2.02 12.41 -1.73
C ASP A 255 -1.14 11.22 -1.31
N ILE A 256 -1.72 10.25 -0.63
CA ILE A 256 -1.08 9.04 -0.13
C ILE A 256 -1.54 7.85 -0.98
N PRO A 257 -0.65 7.14 -1.70
CA PRO A 257 -1.05 6.01 -2.55
C PRO A 257 -1.42 4.74 -1.78
N GLU A 258 -0.99 4.61 -0.53
CA GLU A 258 -1.30 3.52 0.40
C GLU A 258 -2.34 3.98 1.44
N ASN A 259 -2.27 3.48 2.69
CA ASN A 259 -3.14 3.96 3.74
C ASN A 259 -2.73 5.38 4.17
N ALA A 260 -3.69 6.28 4.31
CA ALA A 260 -3.34 7.60 4.83
C ALA A 260 -2.87 7.50 6.29
N ILE A 261 -3.57 6.70 7.12
CA ILE A 261 -3.17 6.42 8.49
C ILE A 261 -3.40 4.93 8.78
N ASP A 262 -2.36 4.22 9.25
CA ASP A 262 -2.40 2.81 9.63
C ASP A 262 -2.05 2.63 11.11
N LEU A 263 -2.93 1.96 11.85
CA LEU A 263 -2.83 1.75 13.30
C LEU A 263 -2.82 0.28 13.64
N ARG A 264 -1.85 -0.15 14.46
CA ARG A 264 -1.70 -1.55 14.88
C ARG A 264 -1.22 -1.69 16.32
N ALA A 265 -1.28 -2.92 16.84
CA ALA A 265 -0.61 -3.37 18.05
C ALA A 265 -0.88 -2.47 19.28
N ARG A 266 -2.15 -2.25 19.61
CA ARG A 266 -2.65 -1.48 20.75
C ARG A 266 -2.27 0.01 20.71
N SER A 267 -1.99 0.55 19.54
CA SER A 267 -1.74 1.98 19.39
C SER A 267 -3.04 2.80 19.50
N VAL A 268 -2.90 4.04 19.86
CA VAL A 268 -4.03 4.97 20.03
C VAL A 268 -3.80 6.24 19.23
N LEU A 269 -4.77 6.56 18.39
CA LEU A 269 -4.80 7.82 17.64
C LEU A 269 -5.97 8.67 18.08
N THR A 270 -5.72 9.93 18.36
CA THR A 270 -6.75 10.95 18.52
C THR A 270 -6.65 11.95 17.38
N LEU A 271 -7.73 12.06 16.59
CA LEU A 271 -7.85 13.04 15.50
C LEU A 271 -8.87 14.11 15.88
N THR A 272 -8.55 15.38 15.69
CA THR A 272 -9.49 16.47 15.92
C THR A 272 -9.40 17.51 14.81
N ARG A 273 -10.52 17.86 14.20
CA ARG A 273 -10.64 18.86 13.12
C ARG A 273 -9.60 18.68 12.00
N SER A 274 -9.33 17.44 11.66
CA SER A 274 -8.30 17.07 10.68
C SER A 274 -8.95 16.52 9.42
N ALA A 275 -8.27 16.68 8.28
CA ALA A 275 -8.69 16.14 6.99
C ALA A 275 -7.80 14.97 6.57
N VAL A 276 -8.43 13.92 6.04
CA VAL A 276 -7.77 12.78 5.41
C VAL A 276 -8.35 12.61 4.01
N ARG A 277 -7.55 12.85 2.98
CA ARG A 277 -8.07 12.93 1.62
C ARG A 277 -7.09 12.48 0.54
N ARG A 278 -7.63 12.03 -0.60
CA ARG A 278 -6.88 11.51 -1.76
C ARG A 278 -5.89 10.40 -1.36
N PHE A 279 -6.42 9.35 -0.80
CA PHE A 279 -5.70 8.14 -0.40
C PHE A 279 -6.02 6.98 -1.36
N GLY A 280 -5.03 6.10 -1.58
CA GLY A 280 -5.17 4.98 -2.53
C GLY A 280 -5.73 3.71 -1.90
N ARG A 281 -5.56 3.52 -0.59
CA ARG A 281 -6.16 2.43 0.18
C ARG A 281 -7.15 2.95 1.20
N ASN A 282 -6.90 2.77 2.48
CA ASN A 282 -7.79 3.27 3.52
C ASN A 282 -7.39 4.67 3.98
N GLY A 283 -8.39 5.51 4.31
CA GLY A 283 -8.17 6.74 5.03
C GLY A 283 -7.71 6.46 6.46
N LEU A 284 -8.44 5.58 7.16
CA LEU A 284 -8.09 5.04 8.46
C LEU A 284 -8.11 3.51 8.40
N SER A 285 -7.00 2.87 8.70
CA SER A 285 -6.82 1.41 8.76
C SER A 285 -6.49 1.05 10.21
N VAL A 286 -7.38 0.32 10.91
CA VAL A 286 -7.31 0.08 12.36
C VAL A 286 -7.38 -1.42 12.64
N TRP A 287 -6.28 -1.99 13.13
CA TRP A 287 -6.08 -3.42 13.30
C TRP A 287 -5.67 -3.77 14.73
N ASP A 288 -5.90 -4.99 15.12
CA ASP A 288 -5.49 -5.64 16.38
C ASP A 288 -6.30 -5.24 17.62
N PRO A 289 -6.49 -6.19 18.54
CA PRO A 289 -7.19 -5.95 19.79
C PRO A 289 -6.51 -4.87 20.64
N GLY A 290 -7.31 -3.91 21.09
CA GLY A 290 -6.84 -2.78 21.90
C GLY A 290 -6.31 -1.59 21.10
N THR A 291 -6.21 -1.70 19.78
CA THR A 291 -5.94 -0.56 18.90
C THR A 291 -7.19 0.30 18.78
N ARG A 292 -7.00 1.62 18.85
CA ARG A 292 -8.11 2.56 18.91
C ARG A 292 -7.86 3.84 18.13
N VAL A 293 -8.87 4.28 17.40
CA VAL A 293 -8.93 5.63 16.83
C VAL A 293 -10.12 6.38 17.41
N ASP A 294 -9.88 7.62 17.83
CA ASP A 294 -10.91 8.58 18.25
C ASP A 294 -10.84 9.79 17.30
N ALA A 295 -11.78 9.90 16.38
CA ALA A 295 -11.87 11.00 15.43
C ALA A 295 -13.05 11.91 15.79
N ASN A 296 -12.78 13.20 15.93
CA ASN A 296 -13.78 14.21 16.26
C ASN A 296 -13.72 15.39 15.29
N GLN A 297 -14.84 15.72 14.67
CA GLN A 297 -14.98 16.81 13.70
C GLN A 297 -14.00 16.67 12.52
N CYS A 298 -13.78 15.45 12.04
CA CYS A 298 -12.84 15.12 10.97
C CYS A 298 -13.57 14.91 9.64
N GLU A 299 -12.87 15.14 8.54
CA GLU A 299 -13.35 14.91 7.19
C GLU A 299 -12.46 13.87 6.48
N ILE A 300 -13.08 12.79 5.96
CA ILE A 300 -12.38 11.71 5.26
C ILE A 300 -13.01 11.57 3.88
N HIS A 301 -12.24 11.87 2.82
CA HIS A 301 -12.85 12.00 1.50
C HIS A 301 -11.88 11.83 0.32
N ASP A 302 -12.46 11.80 -0.90
CA ASP A 302 -11.72 11.74 -2.16
C ASP A 302 -10.80 10.51 -2.26
N SER A 303 -11.29 9.31 -1.91
CA SER A 303 -10.51 8.09 -2.14
C SER A 303 -10.18 7.93 -3.62
N THR A 304 -8.93 7.62 -3.92
CA THR A 304 -8.45 7.35 -5.29
C THR A 304 -8.44 5.86 -5.63
N GLY A 305 -8.65 4.99 -4.64
CA GLY A 305 -8.72 3.53 -4.79
C GLY A 305 -10.12 2.98 -4.54
N ASP A 306 -10.22 1.66 -4.44
CA ASP A 306 -11.50 0.95 -4.24
C ASP A 306 -11.64 0.34 -2.83
N TYR A 307 -10.87 0.84 -1.88
CA TYR A 307 -10.91 0.40 -0.48
C TYR A 307 -11.84 1.27 0.37
N PRO A 308 -12.40 0.74 1.46
CA PRO A 308 -13.19 1.53 2.40
C PRO A 308 -12.38 2.70 3.00
N ALA A 309 -13.05 3.82 3.21
CA ALA A 309 -12.41 4.97 3.83
C ALA A 309 -11.95 4.68 5.27
N VAL A 310 -12.77 3.95 6.04
CA VAL A 310 -12.45 3.51 7.40
C VAL A 310 -12.59 2.00 7.48
N TRP A 311 -11.51 1.34 7.83
CA TRP A 311 -11.42 -0.12 8.02
C TRP A 311 -11.10 -0.42 9.48
N VAL A 312 -11.92 -1.29 10.11
CA VAL A 312 -11.76 -1.70 11.51
C VAL A 312 -11.87 -3.21 11.60
N SER A 313 -10.80 -3.90 12.00
CA SER A 313 -10.78 -5.36 12.06
C SER A 313 -9.91 -5.89 13.21
N ASP A 314 -9.90 -7.22 13.38
CA ASP A 314 -9.12 -7.94 14.37
C ASP A 314 -9.31 -7.47 15.83
N GLY A 315 -10.52 -7.04 16.19
CA GLY A 315 -10.84 -6.61 17.56
C GLY A 315 -10.46 -5.16 17.88
N ALA A 316 -10.19 -4.34 16.86
CA ALA A 316 -9.92 -2.93 17.02
C ALA A 316 -11.20 -2.09 17.26
N THR A 317 -11.02 -0.83 17.64
CA THR A 317 -12.12 0.09 17.91
C THR A 317 -11.94 1.42 17.19
N ALA A 318 -13.01 1.88 16.52
CA ALA A 318 -13.08 3.24 15.99
C ALA A 318 -14.22 4.03 16.65
N VAL A 319 -13.97 5.29 16.95
CA VAL A 319 -14.98 6.24 17.40
C VAL A 319 -14.96 7.43 16.44
N LEU A 320 -16.10 7.69 15.81
CA LEU A 320 -16.30 8.82 14.90
C LEU A 320 -17.38 9.72 15.49
N ASP A 321 -17.03 10.93 15.89
CA ASP A 321 -17.94 11.90 16.45
C ASP A 321 -17.95 13.17 15.60
N SER A 322 -19.11 13.54 15.10
CA SER A 322 -19.30 14.75 14.27
C SER A 322 -18.40 14.74 13.02
N CYS A 323 -18.17 13.54 12.47
CA CYS A 323 -17.29 13.31 11.31
C CYS A 323 -18.08 13.29 10.00
N ARG A 324 -17.39 13.56 8.90
CA ARG A 324 -17.93 13.45 7.56
C ARG A 324 -17.07 12.53 6.70
N VAL A 325 -17.69 11.50 6.12
CA VAL A 325 -17.05 10.58 5.19
C VAL A 325 -17.78 10.67 3.85
N HIS A 326 -17.07 11.08 2.78
CA HIS A 326 -17.75 11.29 1.49
C HIS A 326 -16.81 11.13 0.28
N ASP A 327 -17.40 11.00 -0.90
CA ASP A 327 -16.67 10.80 -2.17
C ASP A 327 -15.72 9.60 -2.10
N VAL A 328 -16.24 8.48 -1.60
CA VAL A 328 -15.48 7.25 -1.38
C VAL A 328 -16.22 6.04 -1.96
N PRO A 329 -15.50 4.94 -2.31
CA PRO A 329 -16.17 3.72 -2.78
C PRO A 329 -17.04 3.08 -1.70
N ASP A 330 -16.50 2.91 -0.51
CA ASP A 330 -17.15 2.42 0.70
C ASP A 330 -16.71 3.28 1.88
N ALA A 331 -17.59 3.50 2.87
CA ALA A 331 -17.23 4.45 3.92
C ALA A 331 -16.69 3.77 5.18
N LEU A 332 -17.46 2.94 5.88
CA LEU A 332 -17.08 2.30 7.13
C LEU A 332 -17.26 0.78 7.03
N PHE A 333 -16.18 0.02 7.16
CA PHE A 333 -16.20 -1.44 7.28
C PHE A 333 -15.71 -1.85 8.65
N VAL A 334 -16.53 -2.69 9.34
CA VAL A 334 -16.21 -3.25 10.64
C VAL A 334 -16.32 -4.77 10.53
N LEU A 335 -15.20 -5.43 10.68
CA LEU A 335 -15.05 -6.87 10.44
C LEU A 335 -14.45 -7.55 11.67
N ASP A 336 -14.68 -8.84 11.75
CA ASP A 336 -14.12 -9.73 12.76
C ASP A 336 -14.68 -9.55 14.19
N ARG A 337 -14.76 -10.65 14.86
CA ARG A 337 -15.30 -10.70 16.22
C ARG A 337 -14.47 -9.86 17.20
N GLY A 338 -15.14 -8.96 17.89
CA GLY A 338 -14.53 -8.04 18.85
C GLY A 338 -14.24 -6.66 18.29
N SER A 339 -14.27 -6.51 16.97
CA SER A 339 -14.17 -5.20 16.32
C SER A 339 -15.44 -4.38 16.55
N ARG A 340 -15.26 -3.10 16.76
CA ARG A 340 -16.35 -2.18 17.07
C ARG A 340 -16.14 -0.82 16.44
N ALA A 341 -17.24 -0.22 15.96
CA ALA A 341 -17.27 1.20 15.64
C ALA A 341 -18.43 1.89 16.36
N ASP A 342 -18.15 3.01 17.01
CA ASP A 342 -19.13 3.90 17.64
C ASP A 342 -19.15 5.21 16.85
N VAL A 343 -20.28 5.52 16.23
CA VAL A 343 -20.44 6.67 15.34
C VAL A 343 -21.59 7.54 15.83
N VAL A 344 -21.33 8.80 16.07
CA VAL A 344 -22.30 9.77 16.61
C VAL A 344 -22.30 11.02 15.75
N ASP A 345 -23.48 11.60 15.49
CA ASP A 345 -23.66 12.89 14.77
C ASP A 345 -22.83 13.02 13.48
N SER A 346 -22.69 11.91 12.75
CA SER A 346 -21.80 11.82 11.59
C SER A 346 -22.55 11.63 10.27
N ASP A 347 -21.95 12.09 9.17
CA ASP A 347 -22.55 12.12 7.83
C ASP A 347 -21.75 11.28 6.84
N PHE A 348 -22.39 10.31 6.22
CA PHE A 348 -21.84 9.49 5.13
C PHE A 348 -22.55 9.89 3.83
N ALA A 349 -21.80 10.44 2.87
CA ALA A 349 -22.40 10.98 1.65
C ALA A 349 -21.61 10.60 0.39
N GLN A 350 -22.31 10.48 -0.75
CA GLN A 350 -21.66 10.20 -2.02
C GLN A 350 -20.77 8.96 -1.95
N VAL A 351 -21.32 7.87 -1.39
CA VAL A 351 -20.67 6.58 -1.23
C VAL A 351 -21.05 5.69 -2.40
N ARG A 352 -20.09 5.25 -3.20
CA ARG A 352 -20.36 4.49 -4.42
C ARG A 352 -21.09 3.17 -4.13
N ASN A 353 -20.66 2.42 -3.13
CA ASN A 353 -21.20 1.10 -2.80
C ASN A 353 -21.91 1.10 -1.43
N THR A 354 -21.22 0.80 -0.34
CA THR A 354 -21.82 0.60 0.99
C THR A 354 -21.32 1.64 1.99
N ALA A 355 -22.26 2.37 2.61
CA ALA A 355 -21.86 3.35 3.62
C ALA A 355 -21.38 2.69 4.92
N VAL A 356 -22.10 1.69 5.44
CA VAL A 356 -21.70 0.95 6.63
C VAL A 356 -21.82 -0.55 6.39
N SER A 357 -20.73 -1.29 6.53
CA SER A 357 -20.71 -2.76 6.41
C SER A 357 -20.22 -3.40 7.71
N VAL A 358 -20.96 -4.38 8.22
CA VAL A 358 -20.65 -5.10 9.47
C VAL A 358 -20.69 -6.59 9.21
N SER A 359 -19.59 -7.30 9.45
CA SER A 359 -19.49 -8.74 9.19
C SER A 359 -18.62 -9.49 10.20
N ASP A 360 -18.67 -10.81 10.11
CA ASP A 360 -17.80 -11.75 10.84
C ASP A 360 -17.84 -11.61 12.37
N GLY A 361 -19.01 -11.21 12.91
CA GLY A 361 -19.25 -11.07 14.34
C GLY A 361 -18.83 -9.70 14.92
N ALA A 362 -18.57 -8.73 14.09
CA ALA A 362 -18.31 -7.35 14.47
C ALA A 362 -19.58 -6.62 14.92
N THR A 363 -19.41 -5.46 15.56
CA THR A 363 -20.53 -4.65 16.06
C THR A 363 -20.36 -3.17 15.71
N VAL A 364 -21.49 -2.49 15.48
CA VAL A 364 -21.51 -1.05 15.25
C VAL A 364 -22.58 -0.38 16.11
N GLN A 365 -22.30 0.83 16.53
CA GLN A 365 -23.32 1.71 17.12
C GLN A 365 -23.35 3.01 16.33
N LEU A 366 -24.49 3.31 15.70
CA LEU A 366 -24.74 4.59 15.03
C LEU A 366 -25.85 5.33 15.80
N ASP A 367 -25.59 6.57 16.17
CA ASP A 367 -26.57 7.42 16.84
C ASP A 367 -26.63 8.80 16.18
N ASP A 368 -27.84 9.22 15.81
CA ASP A 368 -28.12 10.51 15.12
C ASP A 368 -27.27 10.75 13.84
N CYS A 369 -27.02 9.68 13.09
CA CYS A 369 -26.20 9.70 11.89
C CYS A 369 -27.04 9.86 10.62
N ARG A 370 -26.43 10.39 9.56
CA ARG A 370 -27.02 10.52 8.23
C ARG A 370 -26.23 9.75 7.19
N ILE A 371 -26.94 9.04 6.31
CA ILE A 371 -26.38 8.34 5.15
C ILE A 371 -27.11 8.85 3.91
N ARG A 372 -26.36 9.28 2.89
CA ARG A 372 -26.94 9.86 1.67
C ARG A 372 -26.19 9.40 0.42
N GLU A 373 -26.95 9.18 -0.66
CA GLU A 373 -26.34 8.89 -1.98
C GLU A 373 -25.37 7.69 -1.92
N ALA A 374 -25.85 6.55 -1.43
CA ALA A 374 -25.11 5.29 -1.40
C ALA A 374 -25.87 4.19 -2.16
N ALA A 375 -25.18 3.21 -2.72
CA ALA A 375 -25.90 2.04 -3.25
C ALA A 375 -26.57 1.26 -2.10
N THR A 376 -25.86 1.04 -1.00
CA THR A 376 -26.41 0.43 0.24
C THR A 376 -26.13 1.34 1.43
N GLY A 377 -27.16 1.66 2.22
CA GLY A 377 -26.99 2.46 3.41
C GLY A 377 -26.23 1.71 4.50
N ALA A 378 -26.76 0.58 4.97
CA ALA A 378 -26.06 -0.29 5.92
C ALA A 378 -26.24 -1.76 5.54
N TRP A 379 -25.18 -2.55 5.65
CA TRP A 379 -25.21 -3.98 5.38
C TRP A 379 -24.65 -4.78 6.56
N PHE A 380 -25.52 -5.58 7.18
CA PHE A 380 -25.19 -6.54 8.25
C PHE A 380 -25.19 -7.95 7.68
N ARG A 381 -24.11 -8.68 7.87
CA ARG A 381 -23.96 -10.05 7.38
C ARG A 381 -23.20 -10.91 8.39
N ASP A 382 -23.46 -12.22 8.33
CA ASP A 382 -22.84 -13.27 9.12
C ASP A 382 -23.27 -13.32 10.60
N HIS A 383 -23.26 -14.53 11.14
CA HIS A 383 -23.70 -14.76 12.52
C HIS A 383 -22.86 -14.00 13.55
N GLY A 384 -23.52 -13.39 14.51
CA GLY A 384 -22.91 -12.61 15.56
C GLY A 384 -22.62 -11.17 15.21
N SER A 385 -22.77 -10.80 13.91
CA SER A 385 -22.70 -9.42 13.47
C SER A 385 -23.97 -8.68 13.79
N GLY A 386 -23.86 -7.43 14.21
CA GLY A 386 -25.01 -6.61 14.58
C GLY A 386 -24.61 -5.27 15.14
N GLY A 387 -25.43 -4.79 16.07
CA GLY A 387 -25.24 -3.52 16.72
C GLY A 387 -26.53 -2.71 16.76
N THR A 388 -26.43 -1.43 17.01
CA THR A 388 -27.58 -0.56 17.17
C THR A 388 -27.50 0.62 16.21
N LEU A 389 -28.57 0.84 15.45
CA LEU A 389 -28.81 2.05 14.70
C LEU A 389 -29.96 2.82 15.37
N ALA A 390 -29.67 3.96 15.97
CA ALA A 390 -30.65 4.81 16.62
C ALA A 390 -30.76 6.16 15.89
N GLN A 391 -31.99 6.53 15.52
CA GLN A 391 -32.28 7.80 14.86
C GLN A 391 -31.47 8.05 13.55
N VAL A 392 -31.09 7.00 12.85
CA VAL A 392 -30.32 7.11 11.60
C VAL A 392 -31.25 7.46 10.45
N THR A 393 -30.88 8.46 9.66
CA THR A 393 -31.58 8.87 8.43
C THR A 393 -30.80 8.38 7.21
N ILE A 394 -31.48 7.67 6.31
CA ILE A 394 -30.89 7.09 5.10
C ILE A 394 -31.69 7.62 3.90
N ASP A 395 -31.05 8.40 3.05
CA ASP A 395 -31.70 9.09 1.94
C ASP A 395 -31.07 8.68 0.59
N ASP A 396 -31.92 8.51 -0.44
CA ASP A 396 -31.48 8.32 -1.83
C ASP A 396 -30.47 7.17 -2.03
N THR A 397 -30.85 5.98 -1.55
CA THR A 397 -30.04 4.74 -1.69
C THR A 397 -30.73 3.75 -2.64
N ALA A 398 -30.01 2.74 -3.17
CA ALA A 398 -30.70 1.62 -3.82
C ALA A 398 -31.43 0.79 -2.75
N THR A 399 -30.74 0.36 -1.71
CA THR A 399 -31.33 -0.29 -0.54
C THR A 399 -30.92 0.41 0.75
N GLY A 400 -31.88 0.71 1.63
CA GLY A 400 -31.56 1.39 2.88
C GLY A 400 -30.73 0.54 3.83
N VAL A 401 -31.26 -0.60 4.29
CA VAL A 401 -30.56 -1.54 5.17
C VAL A 401 -30.73 -2.97 4.66
N ILE A 402 -29.63 -3.71 4.62
CA ILE A 402 -29.59 -5.13 4.26
C ILE A 402 -29.16 -5.94 5.49
N VAL A 403 -29.89 -7.01 5.81
CA VAL A 403 -29.55 -7.95 6.90
C VAL A 403 -29.55 -9.37 6.34
N THR A 404 -28.42 -10.04 6.41
CA THR A 404 -28.24 -11.36 5.79
C THR A 404 -27.41 -12.31 6.65
N LYS A 405 -27.46 -13.60 6.32
CA LYS A 405 -26.61 -14.67 6.90
C LYS A 405 -26.61 -14.73 8.44
N GLY A 406 -27.78 -14.52 9.04
CA GLY A 406 -27.96 -14.64 10.49
C GLY A 406 -27.48 -13.46 11.33
N ALA A 407 -27.12 -12.33 10.71
CA ALA A 407 -26.87 -11.07 11.40
C ALA A 407 -28.12 -10.58 12.15
N ASP A 408 -27.95 -9.86 13.27
CA ASP A 408 -29.04 -9.49 14.20
C ASP A 408 -28.89 -8.05 14.72
N PRO A 409 -29.03 -7.02 13.85
CA PRO A 409 -29.00 -5.63 14.29
C PRO A 409 -30.30 -5.17 14.96
N VAL A 410 -30.18 -4.15 15.80
CA VAL A 410 -31.30 -3.42 16.41
C VAL A 410 -31.41 -2.03 15.78
N LEU A 411 -32.59 -1.73 15.21
CA LEU A 411 -32.86 -0.45 14.57
C LEU A 411 -34.00 0.27 15.32
N ASP A 412 -33.68 1.43 15.88
CA ASP A 412 -34.65 2.25 16.61
C ASP A 412 -34.87 3.61 15.96
N ARG A 413 -36.08 3.90 15.56
CA ARG A 413 -36.52 5.17 14.95
C ARG A 413 -35.68 5.58 13.71
N CYS A 414 -35.18 4.62 12.94
CA CYS A 414 -34.49 4.88 11.69
C CYS A 414 -35.49 5.28 10.57
N THR A 415 -35.07 6.20 9.72
CA THR A 415 -35.88 6.66 8.59
C THR A 415 -35.14 6.38 7.28
N VAL A 416 -35.82 5.73 6.33
CA VAL A 416 -35.31 5.52 4.98
C VAL A 416 -36.20 6.26 3.99
N THR A 417 -35.58 7.13 3.17
CA THR A 417 -36.29 7.98 2.21
C THR A 417 -35.83 7.71 0.79
N ASN A 418 -36.76 7.54 -0.12
CA ASN A 418 -36.54 7.31 -1.56
C ASN A 418 -35.62 6.13 -1.92
N PRO A 419 -35.65 4.98 -1.27
CA PRO A 419 -34.85 3.84 -1.71
C PRO A 419 -35.37 3.32 -3.08
N ALA A 420 -34.45 2.97 -3.97
CA ALA A 420 -34.81 2.50 -5.31
C ALA A 420 -35.37 1.06 -5.33
N GLU A 421 -34.93 0.21 -4.37
CA GLU A 421 -35.30 -1.20 -4.32
C GLU A 421 -36.10 -1.54 -3.04
N ALA A 422 -35.53 -1.29 -1.86
CA ALA A 422 -36.20 -1.56 -0.60
C ALA A 422 -35.69 -0.63 0.52
N GLY A 423 -36.58 -0.28 1.45
CA GLY A 423 -36.13 0.41 2.66
C GLY A 423 -35.31 -0.50 3.56
N PHE A 424 -35.89 -1.65 3.90
CA PHE A 424 -35.24 -2.69 4.70
C PHE A 424 -35.38 -4.04 3.98
N TYR A 425 -34.27 -4.72 3.76
CA TYR A 425 -34.23 -6.02 3.11
C TYR A 425 -33.58 -7.06 4.02
N VAL A 426 -34.31 -8.13 4.37
CA VAL A 426 -33.85 -9.20 5.23
C VAL A 426 -33.90 -10.54 4.49
N SER A 427 -32.78 -11.23 4.40
CA SER A 427 -32.65 -12.49 3.64
C SER A 427 -31.66 -13.45 4.28
N ALA A 428 -31.59 -14.68 3.77
CA ALA A 428 -30.61 -15.69 4.14
C ALA A 428 -30.43 -15.84 5.67
N GLU A 429 -31.53 -16.19 6.35
CA GLU A 429 -31.56 -16.38 7.81
C GLU A 429 -31.29 -15.09 8.63
N GLY A 430 -31.26 -13.93 7.98
CA GLY A 430 -31.12 -12.65 8.65
C GLY A 430 -32.17 -12.47 9.73
N ARG A 431 -31.81 -11.75 10.76
CA ARG A 431 -32.66 -11.40 11.89
C ARG A 431 -32.76 -9.88 11.96
N GLY A 432 -33.23 -9.36 12.99
CA GLY A 432 -33.24 -7.92 13.26
C GLY A 432 -34.48 -7.48 14.00
N THR A 433 -34.28 -6.49 14.85
CA THR A 433 -35.34 -5.85 15.61
C THR A 433 -35.51 -4.42 15.11
N PHE A 434 -36.66 -4.12 14.54
CA PHE A 434 -37.00 -2.82 13.96
C PHE A 434 -38.10 -2.17 14.81
N THR A 435 -37.79 -1.05 15.46
CA THR A 435 -38.73 -0.33 16.33
C THR A 435 -38.91 1.09 15.85
N GLY A 436 -40.17 1.45 15.57
CA GLY A 436 -40.52 2.82 15.16
C GLY A 436 -39.88 3.28 13.85
N CYS A 437 -39.38 2.36 13.05
CA CYS A 437 -38.72 2.67 11.78
C CYS A 437 -39.71 3.10 10.70
N ARG A 438 -39.28 4.02 9.82
CA ARG A 438 -40.13 4.57 8.75
C ARG A 438 -39.45 4.42 7.41
N VAL A 439 -40.25 4.06 6.39
CA VAL A 439 -39.84 4.09 4.99
C VAL A 439 -40.80 4.97 4.19
N THR A 440 -40.23 5.85 3.38
CA THR A 440 -41.01 6.79 2.58
C THR A 440 -40.52 6.84 1.14
N GLY A 441 -41.41 6.69 0.15
CA GLY A 441 -41.11 6.92 -1.25
C GLY A 441 -40.27 5.81 -1.91
N SER A 442 -40.32 4.57 -1.40
CA SER A 442 -39.64 3.43 -2.02
C SER A 442 -40.23 3.11 -3.39
N ARG A 443 -39.37 2.91 -4.41
CA ARG A 443 -39.80 2.38 -5.73
C ARG A 443 -40.09 0.89 -5.67
N GLY A 444 -39.55 0.18 -4.69
CA GLY A 444 -39.83 -1.21 -4.38
C GLY A 444 -40.71 -1.34 -3.13
N TYR A 445 -40.26 -2.17 -2.20
CA TYR A 445 -40.96 -2.41 -0.96
C TYR A 445 -40.44 -1.51 0.18
N GLY A 446 -41.29 -1.22 1.18
CA GLY A 446 -40.84 -0.60 2.39
C GLY A 446 -39.98 -1.54 3.24
N PHE A 447 -40.57 -2.70 3.62
CA PHE A 447 -39.90 -3.82 4.26
C PHE A 447 -40.07 -5.07 3.39
N HIS A 448 -38.98 -5.71 3.04
CA HIS A 448 -38.96 -6.93 2.27
C HIS A 448 -38.22 -8.01 3.08
N VAL A 449 -38.94 -8.97 3.61
CA VAL A 449 -38.40 -10.07 4.44
C VAL A 449 -38.71 -11.39 3.75
N ILE A 450 -37.66 -12.09 3.30
CA ILE A 450 -37.80 -13.35 2.58
C ILE A 450 -37.82 -14.55 3.54
N ASP A 451 -38.04 -15.74 2.97
CA ASP A 451 -38.20 -16.99 3.71
C ASP A 451 -36.99 -17.33 4.60
N GLY A 452 -37.29 -17.97 5.73
CA GLY A 452 -36.29 -18.40 6.75
C GLY A 452 -35.80 -17.29 7.70
N CYS A 453 -36.25 -16.05 7.55
CA CYS A 453 -35.84 -14.93 8.37
C CYS A 453 -36.67 -14.78 9.64
N ARG A 454 -36.04 -14.36 10.74
CA ARG A 454 -36.68 -14.15 12.04
C ARG A 454 -36.50 -12.73 12.50
N SER A 455 -37.33 -11.83 12.02
CA SER A 455 -37.28 -10.41 12.39
C SER A 455 -38.48 -10.01 13.24
N THR A 456 -38.33 -8.95 14.02
CA THR A 456 -39.39 -8.33 14.81
C THR A 456 -39.58 -6.87 14.37
N LEU A 457 -40.80 -6.50 13.98
CA LEU A 457 -41.15 -5.14 13.59
C LEU A 457 -42.19 -4.60 14.54
N THR A 458 -41.88 -3.50 15.25
CA THR A 458 -42.78 -2.88 16.19
C THR A 458 -42.98 -1.39 15.86
N ARG A 459 -44.19 -0.95 15.68
CA ARG A 459 -44.57 0.44 15.37
C ARG A 459 -43.86 1.00 14.12
N CYS A 460 -43.57 0.14 13.14
CA CYS A 460 -42.96 0.52 11.87
C CYS A 460 -44.00 1.11 10.91
N ARG A 461 -43.60 2.06 10.07
CA ARG A 461 -44.48 2.74 9.13
C ARG A 461 -43.90 2.84 7.74
N THR A 462 -44.73 2.59 6.74
CA THR A 462 -44.36 2.72 5.33
C THR A 462 -45.34 3.65 4.62
N GLU A 463 -44.82 4.56 3.81
CA GLU A 463 -45.58 5.56 3.08
C GLU A 463 -45.08 5.67 1.63
N ARG A 464 -45.99 5.73 0.66
CA ARG A 464 -45.71 5.94 -0.75
C ARG A 464 -44.69 4.93 -1.34
N CYS A 465 -44.80 3.65 -0.97
CA CYS A 465 -43.99 2.57 -1.55
C CYS A 465 -44.71 2.04 -2.80
N GLU A 466 -44.01 1.99 -3.95
CA GLU A 466 -44.66 1.67 -5.26
C GLU A 466 -45.11 0.23 -5.34
N ARG A 467 -44.30 -0.74 -4.90
CA ARG A 467 -44.67 -2.17 -4.93
C ARG A 467 -45.51 -2.59 -3.71
N GLY A 468 -45.26 -2.01 -2.55
CA GLY A 468 -45.96 -2.31 -1.31
C GLY A 468 -45.21 -1.83 -0.07
N GLY A 469 -45.94 -1.60 1.03
CA GLY A 469 -45.30 -1.24 2.29
C GLY A 469 -44.52 -2.40 2.92
N TYR A 470 -45.12 -3.60 2.84
CA TYR A 470 -44.57 -4.80 3.48
C TYR A 470 -44.71 -5.97 2.50
N GLU A 471 -43.63 -6.76 2.35
CA GLU A 471 -43.60 -8.02 1.63
C GLU A 471 -42.90 -9.06 2.52
N PHE A 472 -43.62 -10.10 2.91
CA PHE A 472 -43.16 -11.12 3.81
C PHE A 472 -43.41 -12.52 3.25
N ALA A 473 -42.37 -13.35 3.20
CA ALA A 473 -42.51 -14.76 2.94
C ALA A 473 -43.01 -15.51 4.20
N GLU A 474 -43.67 -16.65 4.05
CA GLU A 474 -44.11 -17.47 5.19
C GLU A 474 -43.04 -18.48 5.64
N PRO A 475 -42.77 -18.61 6.94
CA PRO A 475 -43.33 -17.84 8.05
C PRO A 475 -42.72 -16.44 8.13
N GLY A 476 -43.58 -15.40 8.16
CA GLY A 476 -43.16 -14.01 8.17
C GLY A 476 -42.64 -13.54 9.53
N PRO A 477 -42.15 -12.28 9.59
CA PRO A 477 -41.67 -11.66 10.83
C PRO A 477 -42.79 -11.48 11.85
N VAL A 478 -42.44 -11.31 13.13
CA VAL A 478 -43.37 -10.88 14.15
C VAL A 478 -43.62 -9.38 14.00
N THR A 479 -44.88 -8.98 13.81
CA THR A 479 -45.25 -7.57 13.63
C THR A 479 -46.22 -7.09 14.73
N GLU A 480 -45.97 -5.88 15.24
CA GLU A 480 -46.84 -5.22 16.24
C GLU A 480 -46.99 -3.72 15.86
N ASP A 481 -48.23 -3.25 15.78
CA ASP A 481 -48.61 -1.85 15.52
C ASP A 481 -47.96 -1.25 14.23
N CYS A 482 -47.70 -2.07 13.22
CA CYS A 482 -47.13 -1.63 11.95
C CYS A 482 -48.22 -1.10 11.00
N THR A 483 -47.91 -0.01 10.27
CA THR A 483 -48.92 0.66 9.40
C THR A 483 -48.34 0.95 8.01
N SER A 484 -49.24 0.86 6.97
CA SER A 484 -48.92 1.26 5.61
C SER A 484 -50.02 2.14 5.06
N ASP A 485 -49.77 3.14 4.24
CA ASP A 485 -50.73 3.99 3.55
C ASP A 485 -51.47 3.27 2.41
N ARG A 486 -50.92 2.16 1.89
CA ARG A 486 -51.61 1.22 1.04
C ARG A 486 -52.18 0.08 1.86
N ALA A 487 -53.49 -0.14 1.83
CA ALA A 487 -54.14 -1.30 2.42
C ALA A 487 -53.43 -2.56 1.90
N ALA A 488 -52.98 -3.40 2.84
CA ALA A 488 -52.28 -4.65 2.51
C ALA A 488 -53.20 -5.53 1.61
N GLU A 489 -52.88 -5.63 0.34
CA GLU A 489 -53.21 -6.81 -0.39
C GLU A 489 -52.22 -7.91 0.10
N GLN A 490 -52.72 -8.70 1.04
CA GLN A 490 -52.12 -10.01 1.36
C GLN A 490 -52.32 -10.87 0.09
N THR A 491 -51.40 -10.73 -0.86
CA THR A 491 -51.25 -11.73 -1.92
C THR A 491 -50.41 -12.85 -1.37
N ALA A 492 -51.10 -13.95 -1.04
CA ALA A 492 -50.44 -15.26 -0.97
C ALA A 492 -49.62 -15.43 -2.25
N ALA A 493 -48.33 -15.51 -2.13
CA ALA A 493 -47.41 -15.61 -3.24
C ALA A 493 -47.68 -16.93 -4.01
N THR A 494 -48.44 -16.85 -5.11
CA THR A 494 -48.38 -17.89 -6.16
C THR A 494 -47.09 -17.61 -6.95
N GLY A 495 -46.14 -18.53 -6.79
CA GLY A 495 -44.79 -18.45 -7.31
C GLY A 495 -44.69 -18.08 -8.80
N ALA A 496 -44.22 -16.88 -9.03
CA ALA A 496 -43.32 -16.63 -10.15
C ALA A 496 -41.97 -16.19 -9.54
N PRO A 497 -40.85 -16.75 -9.96
CA PRO A 497 -39.56 -16.27 -9.47
C PRO A 497 -39.43 -14.83 -9.95
N VAL A 498 -39.60 -13.90 -9.03
CA VAL A 498 -39.03 -12.58 -9.19
C VAL A 498 -37.52 -12.86 -9.40
N ALA A 499 -36.99 -12.35 -10.51
CA ALA A 499 -35.57 -12.44 -10.77
C ALA A 499 -34.87 -12.14 -9.44
N ALA A 500 -34.16 -13.13 -8.93
CA ALA A 500 -33.35 -12.95 -7.75
C ALA A 500 -32.62 -11.62 -7.97
N VAL A 501 -32.86 -10.65 -7.11
CA VAL A 501 -31.94 -9.53 -6.99
C VAL A 501 -30.61 -10.24 -6.80
N ALA A 502 -29.80 -10.27 -7.85
CA ALA A 502 -28.45 -10.71 -7.75
C ALA A 502 -27.85 -9.70 -6.76
N VAL A 503 -27.94 -10.02 -5.48
CA VAL A 503 -26.97 -9.55 -4.54
C VAL A 503 -25.68 -10.13 -5.09
N GLN A 504 -25.08 -9.38 -6.03
CA GLN A 504 -23.71 -9.63 -6.38
C GLN A 504 -23.03 -9.55 -5.01
N SER A 505 -22.68 -10.73 -4.51
CA SER A 505 -21.69 -10.82 -3.47
C SER A 505 -20.49 -10.09 -4.08
N PHE A 506 -20.40 -8.81 -3.77
CA PHE A 506 -19.17 -8.08 -3.95
C PHE A 506 -18.20 -8.81 -3.03
N GLY A 507 -17.43 -9.73 -3.65
CA GLY A 507 -16.23 -10.23 -3.03
C GLY A 507 -15.44 -9.00 -2.63
N LEU A 508 -15.10 -8.93 -1.37
CA LEU A 508 -14.14 -7.97 -0.89
C LEU A 508 -12.95 -7.95 -1.85
N LEU A 509 -12.69 -6.79 -2.42
CA LEU A 509 -11.45 -6.40 -3.05
C LEU A 509 -11.15 -6.95 -4.46
N GLY A 510 -11.10 -6.07 -5.39
CA GLY A 510 -10.64 -6.26 -6.76
C GLY A 510 -11.31 -5.27 -7.70
N GLY A 511 -11.05 -3.98 -7.49
CA GLY A 511 -11.53 -2.93 -8.37
C GLY A 511 -10.85 -3.00 -9.72
N VAL A 512 -11.64 -3.08 -10.77
CA VAL A 512 -11.25 -2.66 -12.11
C VAL A 512 -11.59 -1.17 -12.20
N PRO A 513 -10.69 -0.29 -12.61
CA PRO A 513 -10.98 1.14 -12.69
C PRO A 513 -12.09 1.40 -13.70
N PRO A 514 -13.07 2.25 -13.39
CA PRO A 514 -14.05 2.66 -14.39
C PRO A 514 -13.38 3.60 -15.38
N GLN A 515 -13.25 3.14 -16.62
CA GLN A 515 -13.01 4.04 -17.73
C GLN A 515 -14.27 4.86 -17.96
N GLY A 516 -14.15 6.16 -17.89
CA GLY A 516 -15.21 7.09 -18.25
C GLY A 516 -15.57 6.97 -19.74
N SER A 517 -16.85 7.09 -20.00
CA SER A 517 -17.65 7.15 -21.22
C SER A 517 -18.42 5.86 -21.52
N ALA A 518 -19.74 6.00 -21.56
CA ALA A 518 -20.68 4.94 -21.92
C ALA A 518 -20.35 4.37 -23.31
N GLU A 519 -19.75 3.19 -23.33
CA GLU A 519 -19.86 2.26 -24.44
C GLU A 519 -20.82 1.13 -24.07
N PRO A 520 -21.52 0.55 -25.05
CA PRO A 520 -22.52 -0.49 -24.81
C PRO A 520 -21.89 -1.71 -24.14
N PRO A 521 -22.67 -2.55 -23.41
CA PRO A 521 -22.13 -3.65 -22.64
C PRO A 521 -21.26 -4.53 -23.54
N GLU A 522 -20.01 -4.73 -23.12
CA GLU A 522 -19.13 -5.69 -23.77
C GLU A 522 -19.81 -7.06 -23.81
N PRO A 523 -19.76 -7.73 -24.95
CA PRO A 523 -20.25 -9.11 -25.05
C PRO A 523 -19.43 -9.96 -24.07
N ALA A 524 -20.10 -10.93 -23.43
CA ALA A 524 -19.47 -11.93 -22.60
C ALA A 524 -18.14 -12.39 -23.24
N PRO A 525 -17.05 -12.61 -22.46
CA PRO A 525 -15.74 -12.94 -23.03
C PRO A 525 -15.93 -14.11 -24.00
N VAL A 526 -15.64 -13.86 -25.26
CA VAL A 526 -15.73 -14.89 -26.32
C VAL A 526 -14.65 -15.90 -25.96
N VAL A 527 -15.05 -17.06 -25.46
CA VAL A 527 -14.15 -18.19 -25.29
C VAL A 527 -13.62 -18.51 -26.69
N ARG A 528 -12.33 -18.25 -26.91
CA ARG A 528 -11.66 -18.49 -28.19
C ARG A 528 -11.73 -19.96 -28.51
N ALA A 529 -11.80 -20.30 -29.82
CA ALA A 529 -11.81 -21.69 -30.21
C ALA A 529 -10.52 -22.39 -29.77
N SER A 530 -10.62 -23.66 -29.35
CA SER A 530 -9.46 -24.42 -28.86
C SER A 530 -8.32 -24.50 -29.88
N ASP A 531 -8.68 -24.56 -31.17
CA ASP A 531 -7.72 -24.67 -32.28
C ASP A 531 -6.90 -23.38 -32.47
N ASP A 532 -7.49 -22.20 -32.20
CA ASP A 532 -6.79 -20.92 -32.28
C ASP A 532 -5.76 -20.78 -31.14
N VAL A 533 -6.12 -21.16 -29.92
CA VAL A 533 -5.22 -21.08 -28.76
C VAL A 533 -4.12 -22.14 -28.83
N LEU A 534 -4.43 -23.33 -29.36
CA LEU A 534 -3.43 -24.36 -29.66
C LEU A 534 -2.46 -23.88 -30.73
N GLY A 535 -2.94 -23.15 -31.74
CA GLY A 535 -2.12 -22.52 -32.75
C GLY A 535 -1.12 -21.52 -32.18
N GLU A 536 -1.55 -20.70 -31.22
CA GLU A 536 -0.64 -19.78 -30.48
C GLU A 536 0.42 -20.53 -29.65
N LEU A 537 0.03 -21.59 -28.95
CA LEU A 537 0.98 -22.43 -28.22
C LEU A 537 2.04 -23.01 -29.18
N ASP A 538 1.62 -23.45 -30.39
CA ASP A 538 2.51 -24.00 -31.38
C ASP A 538 3.45 -22.95 -32.02
N ALA A 539 2.97 -21.73 -32.15
CA ALA A 539 3.72 -20.60 -32.68
C ALA A 539 4.84 -20.09 -31.72
N LEU A 540 4.79 -20.44 -30.43
CA LEU A 540 5.86 -20.08 -29.51
C LEU A 540 7.19 -20.63 -30.01
N VAL A 541 8.26 -19.85 -29.93
CA VAL A 541 9.61 -20.30 -30.35
C VAL A 541 10.12 -21.39 -29.40
N GLY A 542 10.63 -22.48 -29.91
CA GLY A 542 11.17 -23.60 -29.13
C GLY A 542 10.10 -24.28 -28.26
N LEU A 543 10.47 -24.64 -27.02
CA LEU A 543 9.60 -25.24 -26.01
C LEU A 543 8.94 -26.57 -26.43
N ASP A 544 9.56 -27.36 -27.31
CA ASP A 544 8.99 -28.59 -27.88
C ASP A 544 8.57 -29.62 -26.82
N SER A 545 9.32 -29.74 -25.72
CA SER A 545 8.99 -30.62 -24.59
C SER A 545 7.77 -30.14 -23.85
N VAL A 546 7.67 -28.82 -23.58
CA VAL A 546 6.55 -28.17 -22.91
C VAL A 546 5.28 -28.30 -23.73
N LYS A 547 5.33 -28.02 -25.03
CA LYS A 547 4.20 -28.19 -25.98
C LYS A 547 3.66 -29.61 -25.99
N ARG A 548 4.52 -30.62 -26.03
CA ARG A 548 4.10 -32.04 -25.97
C ARG A 548 3.42 -32.39 -24.63
N GLU A 549 3.98 -31.95 -23.52
CA GLU A 549 3.41 -32.20 -22.17
C GLU A 549 2.04 -31.54 -22.02
N VAL A 550 1.90 -30.29 -22.45
CA VAL A 550 0.63 -29.54 -22.38
C VAL A 550 -0.41 -30.22 -23.28
N ARG A 551 -0.06 -30.62 -24.52
CA ARG A 551 -0.97 -31.37 -25.42
C ARG A 551 -1.42 -32.69 -24.80
N THR A 552 -0.52 -33.45 -24.18
CA THR A 552 -0.85 -34.71 -23.50
C THR A 552 -1.87 -34.50 -22.39
N LEU A 553 -1.75 -33.42 -21.65
CA LEU A 553 -2.73 -33.06 -20.59
C LEU A 553 -4.08 -32.70 -21.20
N ILE A 554 -4.11 -31.95 -22.28
CA ILE A 554 -5.32 -31.57 -23.01
C ILE A 554 -6.05 -32.79 -23.53
N ASP A 555 -5.33 -33.73 -24.14
CA ASP A 555 -5.90 -34.98 -24.69
C ASP A 555 -6.52 -35.83 -23.57
N LEU A 556 -5.84 -35.95 -22.42
CA LEU A 556 -6.36 -36.67 -21.25
C LEU A 556 -7.66 -36.05 -20.72
N ILE A 557 -7.71 -34.72 -20.66
CA ILE A 557 -8.90 -33.97 -20.22
C ILE A 557 -10.05 -34.16 -21.21
N ALA A 558 -9.78 -34.02 -22.50
CA ALA A 558 -10.79 -34.19 -23.56
C ALA A 558 -11.38 -35.60 -23.57
N VAL A 559 -10.53 -36.63 -23.44
CA VAL A 559 -10.98 -38.02 -23.34
C VAL A 559 -11.76 -38.25 -22.05
N GLY A 560 -11.33 -37.72 -20.91
CA GLY A 560 -12.03 -37.80 -19.63
C GLY A 560 -13.45 -37.27 -19.71
N ARG A 561 -13.62 -36.09 -20.35
CA ARG A 561 -14.96 -35.49 -20.60
C ARG A 561 -15.85 -36.35 -21.50
N ARG A 562 -15.33 -36.83 -22.62
CA ARG A 562 -16.11 -37.74 -23.52
C ARG A 562 -16.57 -39.00 -22.78
N ARG A 563 -15.77 -39.52 -21.87
CA ARG A 563 -16.15 -40.66 -21.01
C ARG A 563 -17.30 -40.31 -20.08
N GLN A 564 -17.28 -39.12 -19.46
CA GLN A 564 -18.38 -38.64 -18.61
C GLN A 564 -19.66 -38.44 -19.40
N GLU A 565 -19.57 -37.83 -20.59
CA GLU A 565 -20.71 -37.66 -21.51
C GLU A 565 -21.32 -38.99 -21.98
N ALA A 566 -20.50 -40.05 -22.09
CA ALA A 566 -20.91 -41.40 -22.37
C ALA A 566 -21.40 -42.22 -21.15
N GLY A 567 -21.54 -41.56 -19.96
CA GLY A 567 -21.98 -42.23 -18.71
C GLY A 567 -20.91 -43.12 -18.05
N LEU A 568 -19.65 -43.05 -18.48
CA LEU A 568 -18.54 -43.82 -17.96
C LEU A 568 -17.82 -43.04 -16.85
N LYS A 569 -17.31 -43.76 -15.82
CA LYS A 569 -16.46 -43.12 -14.81
C LYS A 569 -15.20 -42.55 -15.44
N ALA A 570 -14.99 -41.25 -15.36
CA ALA A 570 -13.72 -40.62 -15.71
C ALA A 570 -12.77 -40.66 -14.49
N PRO A 571 -11.46 -40.89 -14.71
CA PRO A 571 -10.48 -40.72 -13.63
C PRO A 571 -10.47 -39.27 -13.15
N SER A 572 -10.33 -39.05 -11.84
CA SER A 572 -10.15 -37.69 -11.30
C SER A 572 -8.80 -37.17 -11.77
N LEU A 573 -8.82 -36.26 -12.74
CA LEU A 573 -7.62 -35.61 -13.24
C LEU A 573 -7.24 -34.45 -12.32
N ARG A 574 -6.07 -34.55 -11.72
CA ARG A 574 -5.45 -33.43 -11.03
C ARG A 574 -4.93 -32.46 -12.09
N ARG A 575 -5.28 -31.16 -11.96
CA ARG A 575 -5.04 -30.14 -13.00
C ARG A 575 -3.94 -29.17 -12.62
N HIS A 576 -3.51 -29.18 -11.36
CA HIS A 576 -2.47 -28.30 -10.86
C HIS A 576 -1.10 -28.75 -11.36
N LEU A 577 -0.23 -27.77 -11.71
CA LEU A 577 1.06 -28.01 -12.37
C LEU A 577 2.21 -27.31 -11.62
N VAL A 578 3.40 -27.89 -11.76
CA VAL A 578 4.65 -27.25 -11.35
C VAL A 578 5.42 -26.87 -12.62
N PHE A 579 5.83 -25.61 -12.74
CA PHE A 579 6.66 -25.11 -13.82
C PHE A 579 8.06 -24.82 -13.27
N THR A 580 9.08 -25.49 -13.83
CA THR A 580 10.47 -25.30 -13.41
C THR A 580 11.33 -24.82 -14.58
N GLY A 581 12.31 -23.96 -14.31
CA GLY A 581 13.26 -23.46 -15.31
C GLY A 581 13.72 -22.03 -15.05
N SER A 582 14.72 -21.60 -15.83
CA SER A 582 15.33 -20.27 -15.75
C SER A 582 14.34 -19.13 -16.02
N PRO A 583 14.66 -17.87 -15.63
CA PRO A 583 13.82 -16.71 -15.95
C PRO A 583 13.72 -16.48 -17.45
N GLY A 584 12.59 -15.93 -17.90
CA GLY A 584 12.37 -15.57 -19.30
C GLY A 584 12.20 -16.76 -20.26
N THR A 585 11.98 -17.98 -19.77
CA THR A 585 11.74 -19.18 -20.61
C THR A 585 10.27 -19.38 -21.03
N GLY A 586 9.38 -18.41 -20.74
CA GLY A 586 7.99 -18.43 -21.19
C GLY A 586 6.99 -19.12 -20.25
N LYS A 587 7.33 -19.35 -18.95
CA LYS A 587 6.45 -19.99 -17.97
C LYS A 587 5.08 -19.32 -17.83
N THR A 588 5.03 -18.00 -17.62
CA THR A 588 3.78 -17.24 -17.49
C THR A 588 2.95 -17.26 -18.77
N THR A 589 3.61 -17.17 -19.94
CA THR A 589 2.94 -17.24 -21.26
C THR A 589 2.23 -18.57 -21.47
N VAL A 590 2.92 -19.68 -21.17
CA VAL A 590 2.33 -21.03 -21.28
C VAL A 590 1.22 -21.23 -20.25
N ALA A 591 1.35 -20.69 -19.03
CA ALA A 591 0.30 -20.77 -18.00
C ALA A 591 -1.00 -20.06 -18.46
N ARG A 592 -0.89 -18.89 -19.10
CA ARG A 592 -2.01 -18.16 -19.66
C ARG A 592 -2.70 -18.96 -20.77
N LEU A 593 -1.94 -19.44 -21.75
CA LEU A 593 -2.51 -20.25 -22.83
C LEU A 593 -3.16 -21.54 -22.32
N TYR A 594 -2.56 -22.18 -21.32
CA TYR A 594 -3.14 -23.37 -20.69
C TYR A 594 -4.51 -23.06 -20.04
N GLY A 595 -4.66 -21.93 -19.36
CA GLY A 595 -5.93 -21.46 -18.80
C GLY A 595 -6.99 -21.24 -19.90
N GLU A 596 -6.65 -20.56 -20.98
CA GLU A 596 -7.53 -20.31 -22.12
C GLU A 596 -7.97 -21.63 -22.81
N ILE A 597 -7.06 -22.58 -22.97
CA ILE A 597 -7.40 -23.90 -23.53
C ILE A 597 -8.37 -24.64 -22.59
N LEU A 598 -8.13 -24.62 -21.28
CA LEU A 598 -9.05 -25.25 -20.32
C LEU A 598 -10.44 -24.62 -20.34
N ALA A 599 -10.54 -23.32 -20.57
CA ALA A 599 -11.81 -22.62 -20.74
C ALA A 599 -12.49 -23.03 -22.06
N SER A 600 -11.77 -23.10 -23.17
CA SER A 600 -12.30 -23.54 -24.46
C SER A 600 -12.83 -24.99 -24.42
N LEU A 601 -12.23 -25.83 -23.61
CA LEU A 601 -12.69 -27.19 -23.35
C LEU A 601 -13.86 -27.25 -22.34
N GLY A 602 -14.29 -26.10 -21.76
CA GLY A 602 -15.36 -26.01 -20.76
C GLY A 602 -14.97 -26.60 -19.39
N VAL A 603 -13.69 -26.66 -19.08
CA VAL A 603 -13.14 -27.14 -17.81
C VAL A 603 -13.06 -26.01 -16.81
N LEU A 604 -12.74 -24.82 -17.26
CA LEU A 604 -12.78 -23.57 -16.51
C LEU A 604 -13.84 -22.64 -17.11
N GLN A 605 -14.39 -21.76 -16.32
CA GLN A 605 -15.45 -20.85 -16.76
C GLN A 605 -14.92 -19.67 -17.59
N ARG A 606 -13.73 -19.16 -17.26
CA ARG A 606 -13.14 -17.94 -17.85
C ARG A 606 -11.74 -18.19 -18.44
N GLY A 607 -10.92 -19.00 -17.80
CA GLY A 607 -9.54 -19.32 -18.23
C GLY A 607 -8.53 -18.19 -18.03
N HIS A 608 -8.88 -17.10 -17.38
CA HIS A 608 -7.97 -15.99 -17.10
C HIS A 608 -6.85 -16.39 -16.14
N LEU A 609 -5.74 -15.67 -16.23
CA LEU A 609 -4.56 -15.88 -15.37
C LEU A 609 -4.52 -14.80 -14.27
N VAL A 610 -4.34 -15.22 -13.03
CA VAL A 610 -3.99 -14.35 -11.91
C VAL A 610 -2.57 -14.69 -11.49
N GLU A 611 -1.63 -13.80 -11.74
CA GLU A 611 -0.21 -13.93 -11.37
C GLU A 611 0.01 -13.33 -10.00
N VAL A 612 0.67 -14.06 -9.11
CA VAL A 612 0.97 -13.65 -7.74
C VAL A 612 2.38 -14.08 -7.34
N ALA A 613 3.00 -13.30 -6.46
CA ALA A 613 4.27 -13.61 -5.82
C ALA A 613 4.08 -13.80 -4.31
N ARG A 614 5.16 -14.09 -3.56
CA ARG A 614 5.11 -14.22 -2.10
C ARG A 614 4.43 -13.03 -1.41
N VAL A 615 4.71 -11.79 -1.86
CA VAL A 615 4.16 -10.56 -1.25
C VAL A 615 2.64 -10.46 -1.35
N ASP A 616 2.05 -11.10 -2.35
CA ASP A 616 0.60 -11.12 -2.59
C ASP A 616 -0.12 -12.18 -1.76
N LEU A 617 0.61 -13.19 -1.25
CA LEU A 617 0.07 -14.32 -0.51
C LEU A 617 0.38 -14.25 0.99
N VAL A 618 1.56 -13.72 1.35
CA VAL A 618 2.05 -13.71 2.73
C VAL A 618 1.81 -12.33 3.32
N GLY A 619 1.06 -12.31 4.39
CA GLY A 619 0.88 -11.11 5.19
C GLY A 619 2.04 -10.92 6.18
N GLU A 620 2.18 -9.72 6.68
CA GLU A 620 3.22 -9.39 7.66
C GLU A 620 2.84 -9.79 9.09
N HIS A 621 1.57 -10.19 9.31
CA HIS A 621 1.02 -10.50 10.63
C HIS A 621 0.30 -11.85 10.68
N ILE A 622 0.17 -12.39 11.90
CA ILE A 622 -0.55 -13.65 12.16
C ILE A 622 -2.01 -13.52 11.69
N GLY A 623 -2.46 -14.39 10.79
CA GLY A 623 -3.83 -14.44 10.28
C GLY A 623 -4.06 -13.66 8.98
N SER A 624 -3.27 -12.64 8.65
CA SER A 624 -3.40 -11.90 7.38
C SER A 624 -2.96 -12.73 6.17
N THR A 625 -2.07 -13.68 6.35
CA THR A 625 -1.61 -14.60 5.32
C THR A 625 -2.72 -15.48 4.78
N ALA A 626 -3.53 -16.07 5.65
CA ALA A 626 -4.66 -16.91 5.23
C ALA A 626 -5.67 -16.09 4.39
N ILE A 627 -5.95 -14.86 4.79
CA ILE A 627 -6.87 -13.94 4.09
C ILE A 627 -6.32 -13.57 2.72
N ARG A 628 -5.09 -13.08 2.63
CA ARG A 628 -4.46 -12.72 1.34
C ARG A 628 -4.38 -13.91 0.39
N THR A 629 -4.05 -15.07 0.92
CA THR A 629 -4.01 -16.31 0.12
C THR A 629 -5.40 -16.69 -0.38
N GLN A 630 -6.43 -16.56 0.46
CA GLN A 630 -7.83 -16.78 0.08
C GLN A 630 -8.26 -15.80 -1.02
N GLU A 631 -7.98 -14.52 -0.87
CA GLU A 631 -8.33 -13.49 -1.84
C GLU A 631 -7.64 -13.70 -3.20
N ALA A 632 -6.36 -14.02 -3.19
CA ALA A 632 -5.63 -14.35 -4.41
C ALA A 632 -6.24 -15.57 -5.11
N PHE A 633 -6.64 -16.57 -4.35
CA PHE A 633 -7.30 -17.77 -4.86
C PHE A 633 -8.71 -17.45 -5.41
N ASP A 634 -9.47 -16.60 -4.74
CA ASP A 634 -10.83 -16.21 -5.14
C ASP A 634 -10.81 -15.35 -6.43
N ARG A 635 -9.84 -14.47 -6.61
CA ARG A 635 -9.62 -13.76 -7.88
C ARG A 635 -9.39 -14.71 -9.05
N ALA A 636 -8.75 -15.84 -8.81
CA ALA A 636 -8.47 -16.86 -9.84
C ALA A 636 -9.66 -17.81 -10.10
N ARG A 637 -10.81 -17.64 -9.45
CA ARG A 637 -11.97 -18.53 -9.67
C ARG A 637 -12.45 -18.53 -11.12
N GLY A 638 -12.55 -19.71 -11.68
CA GLY A 638 -12.86 -19.93 -13.10
C GLY A 638 -11.66 -19.79 -14.02
N GLY A 639 -10.44 -19.61 -13.47
CA GLY A 639 -9.19 -19.40 -14.18
C GLY A 639 -8.00 -20.13 -13.57
N VAL A 640 -6.82 -19.55 -13.72
CA VAL A 640 -5.53 -20.08 -13.29
C VAL A 640 -4.90 -19.13 -12.26
N LEU A 641 -4.53 -19.65 -11.10
CA LEU A 641 -3.66 -18.98 -10.13
C LEU A 641 -2.21 -19.38 -10.42
N PHE A 642 -1.40 -18.44 -10.85
CA PHE A 642 0.01 -18.63 -11.14
C PHE A 642 0.86 -18.01 -10.05
N ILE A 643 1.62 -18.84 -9.33
CA ILE A 643 2.46 -18.40 -8.23
C ILE A 643 3.91 -18.44 -8.69
N ASP A 644 4.48 -17.25 -8.96
CA ASP A 644 5.90 -17.17 -9.36
C ASP A 644 6.81 -17.20 -8.15
N GLU A 645 7.99 -17.77 -8.35
CA GLU A 645 8.99 -17.98 -7.28
C GLU A 645 8.40 -18.63 -6.01
N ALA A 646 7.53 -19.64 -6.18
CA ALA A 646 6.77 -20.26 -5.08
C ALA A 646 7.66 -20.79 -3.95
N TYR A 647 8.92 -21.11 -4.19
CA TYR A 647 9.91 -21.50 -3.18
C TYR A 647 10.15 -20.40 -2.15
N ALA A 648 9.91 -19.15 -2.48
CA ALA A 648 10.00 -18.03 -1.55
C ALA A 648 8.98 -18.14 -0.40
N LEU A 649 7.91 -18.95 -0.54
CA LEU A 649 6.96 -19.24 0.53
C LEU A 649 7.56 -20.13 1.65
N SER A 650 8.72 -20.78 1.44
CA SER A 650 9.34 -21.66 2.42
C SER A 650 10.86 -21.42 2.52
N PRO A 651 11.32 -20.26 3.02
CA PRO A 651 12.75 -19.97 3.19
C PRO A 651 13.38 -20.83 4.31
N GLU A 652 14.63 -21.24 4.10
CA GLU A 652 15.35 -22.22 4.94
C GLU A 652 15.66 -21.73 6.38
N ASP A 653 15.69 -20.41 6.65
CA ASP A 653 16.28 -19.81 7.87
C ASP A 653 15.30 -19.06 8.82
N SER A 654 13.98 -19.10 8.62
CA SER A 654 13.07 -18.28 9.43
C SER A 654 12.21 -19.09 10.39
N GLY A 655 12.54 -19.04 11.67
CA GLY A 655 11.83 -19.72 12.77
C GLY A 655 10.39 -19.24 13.05
N ARG A 656 9.90 -18.20 12.35
CA ARG A 656 8.51 -17.69 12.35
C ARG A 656 8.20 -17.14 10.95
N ASP A 657 8.00 -18.02 9.99
CA ASP A 657 7.65 -17.60 8.63
C ASP A 657 6.18 -17.88 8.34
N PHE A 658 5.42 -16.85 8.03
CA PHE A 658 4.01 -16.94 7.63
C PHE A 658 3.81 -17.59 6.25
N GLY A 659 4.85 -17.81 5.46
CA GLY A 659 4.75 -18.54 4.20
C GLY A 659 4.21 -19.97 4.36
N ARG A 660 4.43 -20.59 5.51
CA ARG A 660 3.86 -21.92 5.81
C ARG A 660 2.33 -21.86 5.96
N GLU A 661 1.80 -20.80 6.56
CA GLU A 661 0.36 -20.54 6.65
C GLU A 661 -0.27 -20.33 5.27
N ALA A 662 0.41 -19.61 4.36
CA ALA A 662 -0.01 -19.48 2.97
C ALA A 662 -0.08 -20.84 2.26
N ILE A 663 0.94 -21.69 2.45
CA ILE A 663 0.99 -23.03 1.88
C ILE A 663 -0.17 -23.88 2.41
N ASP A 664 -0.40 -23.91 3.73
CA ASP A 664 -1.46 -24.72 4.35
C ASP A 664 -2.85 -24.25 3.88
N THR A 665 -3.05 -22.93 3.75
CA THR A 665 -4.28 -22.33 3.21
C THR A 665 -4.49 -22.71 1.75
N LEU A 666 -3.46 -22.58 0.90
CA LEU A 666 -3.52 -22.97 -0.51
C LEU A 666 -3.87 -24.44 -0.67
N VAL A 667 -3.23 -25.33 0.10
CA VAL A 667 -3.48 -26.78 0.08
C VAL A 667 -4.94 -27.09 0.40
N LYS A 668 -5.54 -26.41 1.38
CA LYS A 668 -6.96 -26.52 1.72
C LYS A 668 -7.86 -26.04 0.60
N LEU A 669 -7.61 -24.84 0.05
CA LEU A 669 -8.40 -24.25 -1.02
C LEU A 669 -8.35 -25.08 -2.32
N MET A 670 -7.19 -25.64 -2.65
CA MET A 670 -7.03 -26.56 -3.80
C MET A 670 -7.87 -27.84 -3.66
N GLU A 671 -8.11 -28.32 -2.45
CA GLU A 671 -8.99 -29.47 -2.20
C GLU A 671 -10.46 -29.07 -2.24
N ASP A 672 -10.84 -28.00 -1.54
CA ASP A 672 -12.22 -27.54 -1.41
C ASP A 672 -12.78 -27.02 -2.75
N HIS A 673 -11.93 -26.42 -3.62
CA HIS A 673 -12.31 -25.80 -4.89
C HIS A 673 -11.58 -26.38 -6.11
N ARG A 674 -11.23 -27.65 -6.09
CA ARG A 674 -10.45 -28.35 -7.13
C ARG A 674 -10.97 -28.25 -8.56
N ASP A 675 -12.27 -27.98 -8.74
CA ASP A 675 -12.91 -27.83 -10.06
C ASP A 675 -13.07 -26.36 -10.50
N ALA A 676 -12.82 -25.42 -9.61
CA ALA A 676 -13.03 -23.99 -9.83
C ALA A 676 -11.75 -23.22 -10.20
N VAL A 677 -10.59 -23.69 -9.75
CA VAL A 677 -9.29 -23.01 -9.96
C VAL A 677 -8.23 -24.02 -10.32
N VAL A 678 -7.37 -23.67 -11.27
CA VAL A 678 -6.12 -24.39 -11.53
C VAL A 678 -4.97 -23.62 -10.92
N VAL A 679 -4.18 -24.26 -10.06
CA VAL A 679 -2.99 -23.64 -9.46
C VAL A 679 -1.75 -24.11 -10.19
N ILE A 680 -0.90 -23.17 -10.60
CA ILE A 680 0.42 -23.43 -11.19
C ILE A 680 1.46 -22.74 -10.32
N VAL A 681 2.41 -23.50 -9.80
CA VAL A 681 3.55 -22.96 -9.04
C VAL A 681 4.80 -22.96 -9.95
N ALA A 682 5.54 -21.87 -9.95
CA ALA A 682 6.70 -21.70 -10.82
C ALA A 682 7.95 -21.28 -10.05
N GLY A 683 9.13 -21.59 -10.57
CA GLY A 683 10.42 -21.17 -10.03
C GLY A 683 11.61 -21.89 -10.65
N TYR A 684 12.79 -21.67 -10.08
CA TYR A 684 14.02 -22.37 -10.50
C TYR A 684 13.97 -23.86 -10.14
N THR A 685 14.54 -24.70 -10.98
CA THR A 685 14.41 -26.15 -10.85
C THR A 685 14.87 -26.67 -9.50
N ALA A 686 16.06 -26.31 -9.06
CA ALA A 686 16.63 -26.80 -7.78
C ALA A 686 15.86 -26.28 -6.56
N GLU A 687 15.40 -25.04 -6.60
CA GLU A 687 14.61 -24.41 -5.54
C GLU A 687 13.21 -25.03 -5.45
N MET A 688 12.58 -25.30 -6.58
CA MET A 688 11.27 -25.94 -6.64
C MET A 688 11.32 -27.42 -6.20
N GLU A 689 12.38 -28.16 -6.51
CA GLU A 689 12.58 -29.52 -6.00
C GLU A 689 12.68 -29.52 -4.46
N ARG A 690 13.43 -28.60 -3.87
CA ARG A 690 13.52 -28.41 -2.40
C ARG A 690 12.18 -28.03 -1.79
N PHE A 691 11.47 -27.05 -2.40
CA PHE A 691 10.15 -26.61 -1.97
C PHE A 691 9.14 -27.75 -1.91
N LEU A 692 9.06 -28.59 -2.93
CA LEU A 692 8.18 -29.75 -2.99
C LEU A 692 8.59 -30.84 -1.99
N ALA A 693 9.88 -31.06 -1.80
CA ALA A 693 10.39 -32.04 -0.83
C ALA A 693 10.09 -31.64 0.61
N SER A 694 10.14 -30.35 0.93
CA SER A 694 9.82 -29.81 2.27
C SER A 694 8.32 -29.72 2.55
N ASN A 695 7.46 -29.81 1.53
CA ASN A 695 6.01 -29.66 1.64
C ASN A 695 5.24 -30.83 0.99
N PRO A 696 5.18 -32.03 1.62
CA PRO A 696 4.55 -33.22 1.02
C PRO A 696 3.06 -33.05 0.77
N GLY A 697 2.36 -32.19 1.54
CA GLY A 697 0.98 -31.82 1.31
C GLY A 697 0.78 -31.10 -0.03
N VAL A 698 1.67 -30.21 -0.38
CA VAL A 698 1.73 -29.51 -1.68
C VAL A 698 2.07 -30.50 -2.80
N ALA A 699 3.15 -31.25 -2.64
CA ALA A 699 3.61 -32.20 -3.65
C ALA A 699 2.54 -33.21 -4.08
N SER A 700 1.67 -33.64 -3.14
CA SER A 700 0.61 -34.61 -3.42
C SER A 700 -0.56 -34.04 -4.27
N ARG A 701 -0.68 -32.73 -4.42
CA ARG A 701 -1.77 -32.05 -5.17
C ARG A 701 -1.39 -31.72 -6.59
N PHE A 702 -0.12 -31.59 -6.88
CA PHE A 702 0.37 -31.34 -8.25
C PHE A 702 0.49 -32.63 -9.06
N SER A 703 -0.04 -32.63 -10.26
CA SER A 703 -0.08 -33.80 -11.11
C SER A 703 1.22 -34.04 -11.88
N ARG A 704 1.87 -32.97 -12.27
CA ARG A 704 3.06 -32.99 -13.14
C ARG A 704 3.97 -31.79 -12.89
N THR A 705 5.26 -32.02 -13.15
CA THR A 705 6.27 -30.98 -13.28
C THR A 705 6.62 -30.82 -14.76
N ILE A 706 6.49 -29.62 -15.30
CA ILE A 706 6.87 -29.25 -16.66
C ILE A 706 8.15 -28.41 -16.57
N THR A 707 9.22 -28.91 -17.22
CA THR A 707 10.52 -28.24 -17.18
C THR A 707 10.73 -27.42 -18.44
N PHE A 708 11.01 -26.14 -18.26
CA PHE A 708 11.34 -25.17 -19.30
C PHE A 708 12.86 -25.10 -19.44
N GLY A 709 13.38 -25.59 -20.54
CA GLY A 709 14.80 -25.51 -20.86
C GLY A 709 15.21 -24.10 -21.29
N ASP A 710 16.50 -23.81 -21.18
CA ASP A 710 17.06 -22.56 -21.72
C ASP A 710 17.01 -22.57 -23.25
N TYR A 711 16.76 -21.41 -23.83
CA TYR A 711 16.76 -21.23 -25.29
C TYR A 711 18.16 -21.33 -25.88
N THR A 712 18.26 -21.97 -27.03
CA THR A 712 19.47 -21.95 -27.85
C THR A 712 19.67 -20.55 -28.46
N SER A 713 20.88 -20.27 -29.00
CA SER A 713 21.15 -18.99 -29.66
C SER A 713 20.27 -18.77 -30.89
N GLU A 714 19.95 -19.85 -31.62
CA GLU A 714 19.04 -19.84 -32.76
C GLU A 714 17.59 -19.56 -32.35
N GLU A 715 17.17 -20.08 -31.20
CA GLU A 715 15.83 -19.77 -30.65
C GLU A 715 15.74 -18.33 -30.17
N LEU A 716 16.80 -17.79 -29.53
CA LEU A 716 16.86 -16.38 -29.15
C LEU A 716 16.81 -15.45 -30.35
N LEU A 717 17.54 -15.80 -31.46
CA LEU A 717 17.43 -15.04 -32.70
C LEU A 717 16.00 -15.04 -33.24
N ARG A 718 15.31 -16.20 -33.27
CA ARG A 718 13.91 -16.28 -33.71
C ARG A 718 12.96 -15.45 -32.82
N ILE A 719 13.26 -15.31 -31.53
CA ILE A 719 12.51 -14.43 -30.64
C ILE A 719 12.71 -12.96 -31.01
N VAL A 720 13.95 -12.56 -31.35
CA VAL A 720 14.22 -11.19 -31.84
C VAL A 720 13.54 -10.94 -33.20
N GLU A 721 13.58 -11.91 -34.12
CA GLU A 721 12.87 -11.83 -35.41
C GLU A 721 11.37 -11.65 -35.22
N ALA A 722 10.74 -12.44 -34.31
CA ALA A 722 9.34 -12.34 -34.01
C ALA A 722 8.97 -10.95 -33.41
N GLN A 723 9.80 -10.43 -32.51
CA GLN A 723 9.61 -9.08 -31.95
C GLN A 723 9.78 -8.00 -33.03
N ALA A 724 10.77 -8.14 -33.92
CA ALA A 724 10.96 -7.22 -35.03
C ALA A 724 9.71 -7.17 -35.93
N ILE A 725 9.16 -8.32 -36.30
CA ILE A 725 7.94 -8.41 -37.11
C ILE A 725 6.72 -7.79 -36.38
N GLU A 726 6.57 -8.07 -35.09
CA GLU A 726 5.47 -7.54 -34.25
C GLU A 726 5.48 -6.00 -34.20
N HIS A 727 6.68 -5.41 -34.20
CA HIS A 727 6.87 -3.96 -34.16
C HIS A 727 7.15 -3.33 -35.52
N GLU A 728 6.85 -4.03 -36.64
CA GLU A 728 7.05 -3.56 -38.02
C GLU A 728 8.49 -3.23 -38.40
N TYR A 729 9.49 -3.86 -37.69
CA TYR A 729 10.90 -3.82 -38.07
C TYR A 729 11.29 -5.04 -38.90
N GLN A 730 12.34 -4.89 -39.65
CA GLN A 730 12.98 -5.97 -40.43
C GLN A 730 14.47 -6.01 -40.11
N LEU A 731 15.03 -7.22 -40.09
CA LEU A 731 16.47 -7.38 -39.96
C LEU A 731 17.13 -7.18 -41.34
N GLY A 732 18.08 -6.25 -41.40
CA GLY A 732 18.87 -5.98 -42.60
C GLY A 732 19.84 -7.13 -42.93
N GLU A 733 20.57 -7.00 -44.01
CA GLU A 733 21.57 -7.96 -44.49
C GLU A 733 22.63 -8.17 -43.39
N ASP A 734 23.00 -9.41 -43.12
CA ASP A 734 23.93 -9.83 -42.06
C ASP A 734 23.48 -9.55 -40.58
N ALA A 735 22.33 -8.91 -40.30
CA ALA A 735 21.89 -8.63 -38.93
C ALA A 735 21.58 -9.91 -38.17
N GLY A 736 20.93 -10.89 -38.80
CA GLY A 736 20.67 -12.20 -38.19
C GLY A 736 21.94 -12.95 -37.77
N ASP A 737 22.95 -12.97 -38.64
CA ASP A 737 24.24 -13.59 -38.32
C ASP A 737 25.01 -12.86 -37.20
N ALA A 738 24.89 -11.55 -37.17
CA ALA A 738 25.46 -10.72 -36.08
C ALA A 738 24.80 -10.98 -34.75
N ILE A 739 23.46 -11.03 -34.68
CA ILE A 739 22.68 -11.37 -33.49
C ILE A 739 23.01 -12.78 -33.01
N LEU A 740 23.12 -13.75 -33.92
CA LEU A 740 23.49 -15.13 -33.57
C LEU A 740 24.87 -15.19 -32.92
N LYS A 741 25.86 -14.49 -33.49
CA LYS A 741 27.21 -14.38 -32.92
C LYS A 741 27.18 -13.70 -31.55
N TYR A 742 26.37 -12.65 -31.41
CA TYR A 742 26.19 -11.96 -30.15
C TYR A 742 25.64 -12.90 -29.05
N PHE A 743 24.56 -13.65 -29.31
CA PHE A 743 24.01 -14.60 -28.33
C PHE A 743 24.93 -15.79 -28.03
N ASN A 744 25.79 -16.19 -29.00
CA ASN A 744 26.79 -17.24 -28.77
C ASN A 744 27.95 -16.75 -27.87
N ALA A 745 28.22 -15.44 -27.85
CA ALA A 745 29.28 -14.85 -27.04
C ALA A 745 28.82 -14.47 -25.62
N LEU A 746 27.49 -14.38 -25.36
CA LEU A 746 26.96 -14.06 -24.03
C LEU A 746 27.22 -15.19 -23.03
N PRO A 747 27.66 -14.87 -21.79
CA PRO A 747 27.85 -15.87 -20.74
C PRO A 747 26.51 -16.46 -20.32
N ARG A 748 26.39 -17.79 -20.35
CA ARG A 748 25.19 -18.53 -19.92
C ARG A 748 25.34 -19.03 -18.50
N GLY A 749 25.11 -18.15 -17.51
CA GLY A 749 25.11 -18.48 -16.08
C GLY A 749 23.70 -18.67 -15.51
N PRO A 750 23.58 -18.99 -14.21
CA PRO A 750 22.26 -19.19 -13.52
C PRO A 750 21.32 -18.00 -13.62
N GLY A 751 21.81 -16.80 -13.92
CA GLY A 751 21.03 -15.58 -14.10
C GLY A 751 20.75 -15.20 -15.55
N PHE A 752 21.00 -16.07 -16.52
CA PHE A 752 20.75 -15.78 -17.94
C PHE A 752 19.26 -15.59 -18.20
N GLY A 753 18.89 -14.42 -18.76
CA GLY A 753 17.51 -13.98 -18.88
C GLY A 753 16.70 -14.60 -20.03
N ASN A 754 17.30 -15.49 -20.84
CA ASN A 754 16.64 -16.21 -21.95
C ASN A 754 15.84 -15.25 -22.88
N GLY A 755 14.54 -15.46 -23.05
CA GLY A 755 13.67 -14.61 -23.87
C GLY A 755 13.60 -13.16 -23.38
N ARG A 756 13.86 -12.87 -22.09
CA ARG A 756 14.01 -11.48 -21.59
C ARG A 756 15.26 -10.85 -22.18
N THR A 757 16.37 -11.59 -22.24
CA THR A 757 17.61 -11.11 -22.89
C THR A 757 17.39 -10.86 -24.38
N ALA A 758 16.67 -11.74 -25.09
CA ALA A 758 16.36 -11.53 -26.51
C ALA A 758 15.53 -10.25 -26.70
N ARG A 759 14.51 -10.01 -25.85
CA ARG A 759 13.68 -8.79 -25.89
C ARG A 759 14.50 -7.54 -25.61
N GLN A 760 15.34 -7.57 -24.57
CA GLN A 760 16.23 -6.45 -24.23
C GLN A 760 17.24 -6.16 -25.35
N THR A 761 17.73 -7.19 -26.05
CA THR A 761 18.59 -7.00 -27.21
C THR A 761 17.85 -6.30 -28.33
N PHE A 762 16.61 -6.70 -28.62
CA PHE A 762 15.76 -6.03 -29.62
C PHE A 762 15.50 -4.57 -29.23
N GLU A 763 15.12 -4.28 -27.99
CA GLU A 763 14.89 -2.93 -27.46
C GLU A 763 16.16 -2.07 -27.62
N ALA A 764 17.31 -2.59 -27.25
CA ALA A 764 18.59 -1.89 -27.41
C ALA A 764 18.95 -1.64 -28.90
N MET A 765 18.61 -2.56 -29.80
CA MET A 765 18.78 -2.35 -31.24
C MET A 765 17.87 -1.21 -31.73
N VAL A 766 16.62 -1.16 -31.30
CA VAL A 766 15.67 -0.10 -31.65
C VAL A 766 16.16 1.27 -31.13
N GLU A 767 16.70 1.32 -29.91
CA GLU A 767 17.27 2.56 -29.35
C GLU A 767 18.47 3.05 -30.17
N ARG A 768 19.40 2.17 -30.59
CA ARG A 768 20.56 2.53 -31.39
C ARG A 768 20.17 2.92 -32.81
N HIS A 769 19.21 2.21 -33.39
CA HIS A 769 18.59 2.57 -34.67
C HIS A 769 18.02 3.99 -34.63
N ALA A 770 17.23 4.31 -33.58
CA ALA A 770 16.69 5.66 -33.40
C ALA A 770 17.82 6.70 -33.26
N GLY A 771 18.89 6.39 -32.52
CA GLY A 771 20.07 7.26 -32.40
C GLY A 771 20.78 7.49 -33.73
N ARG A 772 20.89 6.46 -34.58
CA ARG A 772 21.48 6.56 -35.91
C ARG A 772 20.65 7.47 -36.82
N LEU A 773 19.34 7.34 -36.79
CA LEU A 773 18.43 8.13 -37.63
C LEU A 773 18.16 9.55 -37.12
N ALA A 774 18.45 9.85 -35.86
CA ALA A 774 18.19 11.17 -35.24
C ALA A 774 18.88 12.34 -35.99
N HIS A 775 19.92 12.04 -36.75
CA HIS A 775 20.69 13.05 -37.53
C HIS A 775 20.37 13.00 -39.03
N VAL A 776 19.45 12.14 -39.47
CA VAL A 776 19.01 12.06 -40.88
C VAL A 776 17.78 12.95 -41.07
N THR A 777 17.87 13.93 -41.95
CA THR A 777 16.83 14.97 -42.12
C THR A 777 15.52 14.42 -42.71
N GLU A 778 15.57 13.42 -43.60
CA GLU A 778 14.42 12.73 -44.18
C GLU A 778 14.77 11.23 -44.39
N PRO A 779 14.60 10.39 -43.37
CA PRO A 779 14.84 8.97 -43.52
C PRO A 779 13.80 8.35 -44.45
N SER A 780 14.23 7.45 -45.32
CA SER A 780 13.36 6.66 -46.20
C SER A 780 12.55 5.65 -45.37
N HIS A 781 11.45 5.12 -45.96
CA HIS A 781 10.63 4.12 -45.33
C HIS A 781 11.44 2.85 -44.93
N ASP A 782 12.33 2.41 -45.82
CA ASP A 782 13.21 1.27 -45.55
C ASP A 782 14.20 1.55 -44.40
N GLU A 783 14.78 2.78 -44.33
CA GLU A 783 15.67 3.15 -43.25
C GLU A 783 14.95 3.18 -41.91
N LEU A 784 13.66 3.50 -41.87
CA LEU A 784 12.84 3.51 -40.65
C LEU A 784 12.50 2.09 -40.14
N GLN A 785 12.59 1.07 -40.99
CA GLN A 785 12.23 -0.31 -40.65
C GLN A 785 13.43 -1.22 -40.48
N LEU A 786 14.61 -0.92 -41.08
CA LEU A 786 15.75 -1.85 -41.13
C LEU A 786 16.71 -1.71 -39.95
N LEU A 787 16.82 -2.78 -39.15
CA LEU A 787 17.81 -2.92 -38.09
C LEU A 787 19.08 -3.57 -38.67
N TYR A 788 20.25 -2.96 -38.49
CA TYR A 788 21.52 -3.40 -39.00
C TYR A 788 22.41 -3.99 -37.89
N PRO A 789 23.51 -4.69 -38.24
CA PRO A 789 24.51 -5.21 -37.29
C PRO A 789 25.09 -4.14 -36.34
N GLU A 790 25.24 -2.90 -36.83
CA GLU A 790 25.73 -1.76 -36.06
C GLU A 790 24.77 -1.27 -34.96
N ASP A 791 23.48 -1.66 -35.04
CA ASP A 791 22.49 -1.35 -34.04
C ASP A 791 22.55 -2.33 -32.84
N LEU A 792 23.38 -3.43 -32.92
CA LEU A 792 23.58 -4.35 -31.81
C LEU A 792 24.29 -3.68 -30.61
N PRO A 793 23.89 -3.99 -29.37
CA PRO A 793 24.60 -3.52 -28.19
C PRO A 793 25.99 -4.16 -28.12
N GLU A 794 26.94 -3.49 -27.46
CA GLU A 794 28.26 -4.09 -27.17
C GLU A 794 28.10 -5.25 -26.19
N LEU A 795 28.98 -6.25 -26.29
CA LEU A 795 29.01 -7.36 -25.35
C LEU A 795 29.33 -6.81 -23.95
N PRO A 796 28.62 -7.26 -22.90
CA PRO A 796 28.82 -6.79 -21.53
C PRO A 796 30.17 -7.18 -20.93
#